data_1bf7baceaf2c6ed3cc9450db4b9ffb4c
#
_entry.id   1bf7baceaf2c6ed3cc9450db4b9ffb4c
#
_cell.length_a   1.000
_cell.length_b   1.000
_cell.length_c   1.000
_cell.angle_alpha   90.00
_cell.angle_beta   90.00
_cell.angle_gamma   90.00
#
_symmetry.space_group_name_H-M   'P 1'
#
loop_
_entity.id
_entity.type
_entity.pdbx_description
1 polymer ?
#
loop_
_entity_poly.entity_id
_entity_poly.type
_entity_poly.pdbx_seq_one_letter_code
_entity_poly.pdbx_strand_id
1 'polypeptide(L)'
;MEPKMIKSSVPSADVKRLWAKSNPRHPLWKHMMDASAVSLALSPPVVSFGWTPNVTAFLVGLHDVGKADSCFQHQIPDFSSELSSAGYKTTDDARCRHERISFRFIKKRLVSDKIDNFTADAIARTVVAHHGYWNEAARDVGPEYAEAQDQLCRMLQQVLGVEAFSCESPVDLSAFGMRLAGHLVLSDWIASNEEFFGDSRLKDIDDPEEYFARARVLAGEWIDKLDLRRDRQAGRASSIVEEPRPIQQILLEKNIPPCLVIIEAPMGEGKTEAAWILAEKWRDKGYYGMYMALPTMATSDSLHSRYRDDYLTKLNRGKDVKLVHGMAWLRDEKEPKTLSQNGEPGDDKSSAAAWFRPTRRALLAAHGVGTIDQAMLAGMNVKFGFLRLSGLADRVLVIDEVHAYDAYMSAIIARLLQWCACLKIPVILLSATLSAKQRGEMIEAYGATGGDPGPTAPYPLITVAELGKKVWPPIMPNASSRRILHVESHKGLLGNAKKTAAKAVELVKDGGCCCVILNTVKQAQVVYEELKKFPSNEKLLFHARFAASDRKEITEKVLDLFGKGHWGGEGDERRFVPPNRPTKYILVATQVVEQSLDVDFDYMISELAPIDLLLQRSGRIKRHSRDNNGNLVDGADQRGEPIIHILTPKTEANKSPKIDTKKTVYQEYPLLRTLEVLDGKKRIDLPKEFRSLIEAVYGKSSSTCISDDLEGTRLAWKGFQLDLAAQAGQFLLCEPMADEFDPVGADEVGDDSDDGNGWRARTRLGLEDVLVIPVEPDELPTLTAGDVDGDKVKELYKRSVKIPPHPGYWPPRTDDKKVKPVLMSTGRLRGAWLLPVKRDDNGWSWSGVKDDKKSYVIKYDRTIGLIHGGEK
;
A
#
# COMPACT_ATOMS: atom_id res chain seq x y z
N MET A 1 41.76 -4.69 -49.14
CA MET A 1 41.04 -4.52 -47.89
C MET A 1 41.80 -5.33 -46.88
N GLU A 2 42.58 -4.68 -46.05
CA GLU A 2 43.26 -5.34 -44.93
C GLU A 2 42.17 -5.81 -43.92
N PRO A 3 42.32 -7.03 -43.34
CA PRO A 3 41.40 -7.48 -42.34
C PRO A 3 41.50 -6.56 -41.11
N LYS A 4 40.40 -5.88 -40.75
CA LYS A 4 40.31 -5.19 -39.46
C LYS A 4 40.69 -6.20 -38.37
N MET A 5 41.83 -5.98 -37.71
CA MET A 5 42.21 -6.73 -36.52
C MET A 5 41.01 -6.67 -35.54
N ILE A 6 40.43 -7.82 -35.22
CA ILE A 6 39.46 -7.96 -34.18
C ILE A 6 40.20 -7.59 -32.88
N LYS A 7 39.94 -6.38 -32.37
CA LYS A 7 40.49 -5.98 -31.05
C LYS A 7 40.03 -7.02 -30.02
N SER A 8 40.94 -7.46 -29.17
CA SER A 8 40.64 -8.39 -28.07
C SER A 8 39.48 -7.92 -27.27
N SER A 9 38.54 -8.79 -27.01
CA SER A 9 37.33 -8.53 -26.21
C SER A 9 37.60 -8.68 -24.71
N VAL A 10 38.73 -9.23 -24.33
CA VAL A 10 39.17 -9.30 -22.92
C VAL A 10 39.75 -7.94 -22.54
N PRO A 11 39.28 -7.28 -21.46
CA PRO A 11 39.85 -6.03 -20.99
C PRO A 11 41.35 -6.21 -20.66
N SER A 12 42.15 -5.18 -20.95
CA SER A 12 43.55 -5.17 -20.56
C SER A 12 43.74 -5.27 -19.06
N ALA A 13 44.91 -5.69 -18.60
CA ALA A 13 45.21 -5.77 -17.17
C ALA A 13 45.00 -4.42 -16.45
N ASP A 14 45.24 -3.32 -17.12
CA ASP A 14 45.09 -1.97 -16.57
C ASP A 14 43.60 -1.59 -16.43
N VAL A 15 42.75 -1.95 -17.39
CA VAL A 15 41.27 -1.73 -17.29
C VAL A 15 40.67 -2.58 -16.17
N LYS A 16 41.19 -3.79 -15.96
CA LYS A 16 40.75 -4.67 -14.85
C LYS A 16 41.07 -4.12 -13.46
N ARG A 17 41.98 -3.15 -13.32
CA ARG A 17 42.30 -2.46 -12.06
C ARG A 17 41.30 -1.40 -11.67
N LEU A 18 40.47 -0.90 -12.62
CA LEU A 18 39.43 0.07 -12.33
C LEU A 18 38.41 -0.53 -11.32
N TRP A 19 38.03 0.25 -10.32
CA TRP A 19 37.21 -0.20 -9.21
C TRP A 19 35.81 0.38 -9.23
N ALA A 20 34.84 -0.40 -8.72
CA ALA A 20 33.46 0.03 -8.52
C ALA A 20 33.14 0.28 -7.05
N LYS A 21 33.72 -0.51 -6.15
CA LYS A 21 33.54 -0.40 -4.70
C LYS A 21 34.93 -0.37 -4.03
N SER A 22 35.05 0.38 -2.94
CA SER A 22 36.33 0.60 -2.25
C SER A 22 36.58 -0.34 -1.07
N ASN A 23 35.53 -0.70 -0.33
CA ASN A 23 35.66 -1.52 0.87
C ASN A 23 34.51 -2.55 0.98
N PRO A 24 34.80 -3.85 0.73
CA PRO A 24 36.02 -4.36 0.11
C PRO A 24 36.15 -3.87 -1.34
N ARG A 25 37.42 -3.81 -1.84
CA ARG A 25 37.67 -3.42 -3.24
C ARG A 25 37.02 -4.42 -4.19
N HIS A 26 36.14 -3.92 -5.08
CA HIS A 26 35.52 -4.71 -6.13
C HIS A 26 35.76 -4.08 -7.50
N PRO A 27 36.36 -4.86 -8.48
CA PRO A 27 36.65 -4.34 -9.80
C PRO A 27 35.39 -3.93 -10.57
N LEU A 28 35.50 -2.85 -11.34
CA LEU A 28 34.37 -2.30 -12.10
C LEU A 28 33.84 -3.32 -13.14
N TRP A 29 34.71 -4.02 -13.86
CA TRP A 29 34.30 -5.04 -14.83
C TRP A 29 33.49 -6.19 -14.17
N LYS A 30 33.86 -6.60 -12.92
CA LYS A 30 33.13 -7.61 -12.16
C LYS A 30 31.76 -7.11 -11.75
N HIS A 31 31.67 -5.90 -11.21
CA HIS A 31 30.41 -5.30 -10.81
C HIS A 31 29.42 -5.18 -11.99
N MET A 32 29.89 -4.75 -13.17
CA MET A 32 29.07 -4.68 -14.37
C MET A 32 28.51 -6.07 -14.76
N MET A 33 29.31 -7.13 -14.60
CA MET A 33 28.89 -8.51 -14.83
C MET A 33 27.90 -9.01 -13.77
N ASP A 34 28.14 -8.68 -12.50
CA ASP A 34 27.25 -9.04 -11.39
C ASP A 34 25.84 -8.47 -11.62
N ALA A 35 25.76 -7.18 -11.97
CA ALA A 35 24.49 -6.54 -12.28
C ALA A 35 23.79 -7.18 -13.48
N SER A 36 24.55 -7.54 -14.53
CA SER A 36 24.02 -8.26 -15.69
C SER A 36 23.53 -9.68 -15.33
N ALA A 37 24.26 -10.41 -14.48
CA ALA A 37 23.90 -11.74 -14.03
C ALA A 37 22.60 -11.71 -13.19
N VAL A 38 22.49 -10.76 -12.27
CA VAL A 38 21.26 -10.55 -11.49
C VAL A 38 20.08 -10.15 -12.38
N SER A 39 20.30 -9.27 -13.37
CA SER A 39 19.29 -8.89 -14.35
C SER A 39 18.70 -10.11 -15.06
N LEU A 40 19.53 -11.03 -15.53
CA LEU A 40 19.06 -12.27 -16.17
C LEU A 40 18.32 -13.18 -15.20
N ALA A 41 18.76 -13.29 -13.93
CA ALA A 41 18.12 -14.12 -12.92
C ALA A 41 16.74 -13.58 -12.52
N LEU A 42 16.55 -12.27 -12.48
CA LEU A 42 15.25 -11.60 -12.22
C LEU A 42 14.24 -11.77 -13.36
N SER A 43 14.62 -12.36 -14.49
CA SER A 43 13.79 -12.45 -15.68
C SER A 43 13.32 -11.06 -16.15
N PRO A 44 14.13 -10.36 -16.91
CA PRO A 44 13.92 -8.97 -17.29
C PRO A 44 12.58 -8.75 -18.02
N PRO A 45 11.99 -7.53 -17.93
CA PRO A 45 10.70 -7.19 -18.51
C PRO A 45 10.72 -7.03 -20.04
N VAL A 46 11.36 -7.92 -20.73
CA VAL A 46 11.80 -7.80 -22.12
C VAL A 46 10.69 -8.01 -23.14
N VAL A 47 9.74 -8.88 -22.81
CA VAL A 47 8.73 -9.37 -23.77
C VAL A 47 7.85 -8.24 -24.33
N SER A 48 7.80 -7.10 -23.64
CA SER A 48 6.96 -5.95 -24.04
C SER A 48 7.61 -5.05 -25.10
N PHE A 49 8.94 -5.17 -25.33
CA PHE A 49 9.70 -4.21 -26.14
C PHE A 49 10.47 -4.84 -27.31
N GLY A 50 10.27 -6.13 -27.56
CA GLY A 50 10.97 -6.85 -28.63
C GLY A 50 12.46 -7.16 -28.32
N TRP A 51 12.95 -6.80 -27.14
CA TRP A 51 14.34 -7.06 -26.76
C TRP A 51 14.54 -8.44 -26.15
N THR A 52 15.72 -8.99 -26.36
CA THR A 52 16.10 -10.22 -25.67
C THR A 52 16.50 -9.95 -24.21
N PRO A 53 16.41 -10.93 -23.32
CA PRO A 53 16.93 -10.79 -21.95
C PRO A 53 18.39 -10.30 -21.89
N ASN A 54 19.21 -10.72 -22.85
CA ASN A 54 20.61 -10.34 -22.92
C ASN A 54 20.81 -8.85 -23.23
N VAL A 55 19.97 -8.25 -24.09
CA VAL A 55 20.03 -6.81 -24.36
C VAL A 55 19.68 -6.01 -23.11
N THR A 56 18.67 -6.43 -22.34
CA THR A 56 18.32 -5.76 -21.08
C THR A 56 19.47 -5.92 -20.07
N ALA A 57 20.03 -7.12 -19.92
CA ALA A 57 21.16 -7.37 -19.02
C ALA A 57 22.41 -6.57 -19.43
N PHE A 58 22.62 -6.37 -20.71
CA PHE A 58 23.69 -5.53 -21.22
C PHE A 58 23.52 -4.06 -20.84
N LEU A 59 22.33 -3.50 -20.99
CA LEU A 59 22.03 -2.14 -20.54
C LEU A 59 22.20 -1.98 -19.03
N VAL A 60 21.71 -2.97 -18.27
CA VAL A 60 21.90 -3.01 -16.81
C VAL A 60 23.39 -3.02 -16.46
N GLY A 61 24.19 -3.84 -17.13
CA GLY A 61 25.65 -3.88 -16.92
C GLY A 61 26.36 -2.55 -17.23
N LEU A 62 25.82 -1.74 -18.14
CA LEU A 62 26.41 -0.44 -18.50
C LEU A 62 26.09 0.69 -17.54
N HIS A 63 25.22 0.51 -16.54
CA HIS A 63 24.76 1.61 -15.67
C HIS A 63 25.91 2.36 -15.01
N ASP A 64 26.96 1.65 -14.63
CA ASP A 64 28.13 2.15 -13.90
C ASP A 64 29.38 2.35 -14.76
N VAL A 65 29.28 2.25 -16.09
CA VAL A 65 30.43 2.41 -17.00
C VAL A 65 31.14 3.77 -16.82
N GLY A 66 30.40 4.80 -16.39
CA GLY A 66 30.94 6.13 -16.09
C GLY A 66 31.82 6.19 -14.83
N LYS A 67 31.90 5.13 -14.03
CA LYS A 67 32.91 5.01 -12.97
C LYS A 67 34.34 4.90 -13.55
N ALA A 68 34.48 4.48 -14.81
CA ALA A 68 35.72 4.61 -15.55
C ALA A 68 35.94 6.09 -15.93
N ASP A 69 36.29 6.89 -14.95
CA ASP A 69 36.58 8.32 -15.07
C ASP A 69 37.57 8.77 -14.00
N SER A 70 38.35 9.81 -14.30
CA SER A 70 39.35 10.36 -13.41
C SER A 70 38.79 10.75 -12.04
N CYS A 71 37.68 11.48 -12.00
CA CYS A 71 37.10 11.95 -10.74
C CYS A 71 36.68 10.81 -9.82
N PHE A 72 36.18 9.70 -10.35
CA PHE A 72 35.77 8.56 -9.54
C PHE A 72 36.98 7.72 -9.13
N GLN A 73 37.84 7.37 -10.08
CA GLN A 73 38.92 6.43 -9.87
C GLN A 73 40.03 6.94 -8.94
N HIS A 74 40.21 8.26 -8.83
CA HIS A 74 41.22 8.89 -7.99
C HIS A 74 40.71 9.41 -6.63
N GLN A 75 39.50 9.03 -6.21
CA GLN A 75 38.96 9.44 -4.89
C GLN A 75 39.74 8.82 -3.71
N ILE A 76 40.39 7.69 -3.92
CA ILE A 76 41.14 6.98 -2.88
C ILE A 76 42.62 7.08 -3.18
N PRO A 77 43.43 7.66 -2.28
CA PRO A 77 44.86 7.92 -2.53
C PRO A 77 45.65 6.66 -2.91
N ASP A 78 45.44 5.55 -2.23
CA ASP A 78 46.16 4.29 -2.48
C ASP A 78 45.89 3.74 -3.89
N PHE A 79 44.62 3.76 -4.33
CA PHE A 79 44.19 3.34 -5.67
C PHE A 79 44.65 4.33 -6.75
N SER A 80 44.64 5.62 -6.41
CA SER A 80 45.09 6.69 -7.32
C SER A 80 46.54 6.50 -7.75
N SER A 81 47.43 6.13 -6.81
CA SER A 81 48.86 5.88 -7.10
C SER A 81 49.07 4.68 -8.01
N GLU A 82 48.33 3.60 -7.80
CA GLU A 82 48.33 2.41 -8.65
C GLU A 82 47.87 2.72 -10.09
N LEU A 83 46.76 3.46 -10.20
CA LEU A 83 46.15 3.82 -11.50
C LEU A 83 47.03 4.79 -12.29
N SER A 84 47.65 5.76 -11.60
CA SER A 84 48.57 6.69 -12.25
C SER A 84 49.79 5.93 -12.85
N SER A 85 50.27 4.91 -12.15
CA SER A 85 51.36 4.05 -12.67
C SER A 85 50.94 3.20 -13.87
N ALA A 86 49.62 2.94 -14.03
CA ALA A 86 48.99 2.24 -15.16
C ALA A 86 48.65 3.18 -16.31
N GLY A 87 48.96 4.49 -16.23
CA GLY A 87 48.72 5.48 -17.29
C GLY A 87 47.42 6.23 -17.20
N TYR A 88 46.59 6.03 -16.15
CA TYR A 88 45.38 6.79 -15.90
C TYR A 88 45.70 8.12 -15.21
N LYS A 89 45.38 9.22 -15.87
CA LYS A 89 45.71 10.57 -15.37
C LYS A 89 44.66 11.10 -14.45
N THR A 90 45.10 11.82 -13.42
CA THR A 90 44.21 12.67 -12.61
C THR A 90 43.86 13.93 -13.32
N THR A 91 42.64 14.42 -13.14
CA THR A 91 42.18 15.77 -13.56
C THR A 91 41.82 16.56 -12.32
N ASP A 92 42.09 17.88 -12.33
CA ASP A 92 41.76 18.80 -11.23
C ASP A 92 40.28 19.15 -11.15
N ASP A 93 39.41 18.41 -11.80
CA ASP A 93 37.99 18.70 -11.89
C ASP A 93 37.26 18.42 -10.58
N ALA A 94 36.39 19.32 -10.21
CA ALA A 94 35.46 19.17 -9.09
C ALA A 94 34.58 17.90 -9.22
N ARG A 95 34.13 17.35 -8.10
CA ARG A 95 33.26 16.17 -7.99
C ARG A 95 32.25 16.05 -9.13
N CYS A 96 32.41 15.06 -9.98
CA CYS A 96 31.47 14.70 -11.03
C CYS A 96 30.69 13.45 -10.66
N ARG A 97 29.42 13.44 -10.94
CA ARG A 97 28.58 12.26 -10.77
C ARG A 97 28.84 11.30 -11.94
N HIS A 98 29.22 10.06 -11.66
CA HIS A 98 29.51 9.05 -12.68
C HIS A 98 28.30 8.73 -13.56
N GLU A 99 27.07 8.92 -13.08
CA GLU A 99 25.83 8.71 -13.84
C GLU A 99 25.79 9.61 -15.10
N ARG A 100 26.27 10.85 -14.99
CA ARG A 100 26.33 11.79 -16.13
C ARG A 100 27.27 11.31 -17.22
N ILE A 101 28.34 10.67 -16.83
CA ILE A 101 29.33 10.07 -17.74
C ILE A 101 28.76 8.81 -18.38
N SER A 102 28.14 7.93 -17.57
CA SER A 102 27.41 6.76 -18.09
C SER A 102 26.35 7.15 -19.09
N PHE A 103 25.54 8.19 -18.80
CA PHE A 103 24.52 8.71 -19.71
C PHE A 103 25.13 9.05 -21.09
N ARG A 104 26.20 9.86 -21.11
CA ARG A 104 26.84 10.27 -22.37
C ARG A 104 27.39 9.11 -23.15
N PHE A 105 28.09 8.18 -22.50
CA PHE A 105 28.64 6.98 -23.12
C PHE A 105 27.53 6.15 -23.75
N ILE A 106 26.49 5.82 -22.99
CA ILE A 106 25.36 4.99 -23.43
C ILE A 106 24.63 5.65 -24.60
N LYS A 107 24.28 6.96 -24.49
CA LYS A 107 23.63 7.70 -25.57
C LYS A 107 24.44 7.68 -26.85
N LYS A 108 25.73 8.00 -26.78
CA LYS A 108 26.64 7.97 -27.94
C LYS A 108 26.72 6.58 -28.57
N ARG A 109 26.76 5.53 -27.75
CA ARG A 109 26.79 4.16 -28.22
C ARG A 109 25.51 3.78 -28.96
N LEU A 110 24.33 4.07 -28.38
CA LEU A 110 23.02 3.79 -28.98
C LEU A 110 22.85 4.51 -30.34
N VAL A 111 23.24 5.78 -30.41
CA VAL A 111 23.22 6.55 -31.65
C VAL A 111 24.16 5.93 -32.69
N SER A 112 25.34 5.43 -32.27
CA SER A 112 26.27 4.73 -33.20
C SER A 112 25.70 3.42 -33.74
N ASP A 113 24.82 2.78 -32.96
CA ASP A 113 24.10 1.57 -33.35
C ASP A 113 22.80 1.89 -34.14
N LYS A 114 22.63 3.13 -34.60
CA LYS A 114 21.53 3.64 -35.44
C LYS A 114 20.17 3.79 -34.72
N ILE A 115 20.16 3.87 -33.40
CA ILE A 115 18.99 4.28 -32.66
C ILE A 115 18.82 5.80 -32.80
N ASP A 116 17.61 6.28 -33.01
CA ASP A 116 17.34 7.72 -33.09
C ASP A 116 17.72 8.45 -31.80
N ASN A 117 18.07 9.72 -31.92
CA ASN A 117 18.65 10.48 -30.82
C ASN A 117 17.67 10.63 -29.62
N PHE A 118 16.35 10.67 -29.90
CA PHE A 118 15.33 10.81 -28.86
C PHE A 118 15.18 9.52 -28.05
N THR A 119 15.04 8.39 -28.73
CA THR A 119 14.99 7.06 -28.11
C THR A 119 16.27 6.74 -27.35
N ALA A 120 17.44 7.07 -27.94
CA ALA A 120 18.74 6.89 -27.30
C ALA A 120 18.86 7.71 -26.00
N ASP A 121 18.34 8.92 -25.99
CA ASP A 121 18.30 9.80 -24.82
C ASP A 121 17.42 9.19 -23.71
N ALA A 122 16.20 8.77 -24.03
CA ALA A 122 15.26 8.15 -23.09
C ALA A 122 15.85 6.85 -22.46
N ILE A 123 16.47 6.01 -23.26
CA ILE A 123 17.14 4.78 -22.78
C ILE A 123 18.29 5.13 -21.85
N ALA A 124 19.18 6.05 -22.27
CA ALA A 124 20.34 6.43 -21.50
C ALA A 124 19.94 7.05 -20.15
N ARG A 125 18.94 7.94 -20.12
CA ARG A 125 18.37 8.50 -18.87
C ARG A 125 17.88 7.39 -17.95
N THR A 126 17.17 6.43 -18.51
CA THR A 126 16.62 5.30 -17.75
C THR A 126 17.74 4.47 -17.10
N VAL A 127 18.80 4.16 -17.84
CA VAL A 127 19.89 3.32 -17.32
C VAL A 127 20.68 4.01 -16.21
N VAL A 128 20.73 5.33 -16.18
CA VAL A 128 21.45 6.06 -15.13
C VAL A 128 20.58 6.50 -13.95
N ALA A 129 19.32 6.12 -13.93
CA ALA A 129 18.38 6.47 -12.86
C ALA A 129 18.52 5.59 -11.58
N HIS A 130 19.54 4.76 -11.47
CA HIS A 130 19.71 3.80 -10.37
C HIS A 130 19.85 4.43 -8.96
N HIS A 131 20.23 5.70 -8.87
CA HIS A 131 20.24 6.47 -7.63
C HIS A 131 18.89 7.11 -7.26
N GLY A 132 17.85 6.85 -8.06
CA GLY A 132 16.49 7.37 -7.82
C GLY A 132 16.22 8.74 -8.44
N TYR A 133 17.17 9.27 -9.23
CA TYR A 133 17.09 10.56 -9.90
C TYR A 133 17.40 10.42 -11.39
N TRP A 134 16.82 11.31 -12.19
CA TRP A 134 17.04 11.38 -13.62
C TRP A 134 18.06 12.49 -13.92
N ASN A 135 19.22 12.17 -14.47
CA ASN A 135 20.31 13.12 -14.72
C ASN A 135 20.46 13.49 -16.20
N GLU A 136 20.74 14.77 -16.49
CA GLU A 136 20.80 15.28 -17.86
C GLU A 136 22.16 15.83 -18.32
N ALA A 137 23.03 16.23 -17.42
CA ALA A 137 24.28 16.88 -17.80
C ALA A 137 25.39 15.88 -18.06
N ALA A 138 26.09 16.01 -19.14
CA ALA A 138 27.18 15.12 -19.59
C ALA A 138 28.49 15.88 -19.80
N ARG A 139 29.61 15.20 -19.47
CA ARG A 139 30.94 15.65 -19.84
C ARG A 139 31.73 14.58 -20.60
N ASP A 140 32.74 14.99 -21.33
CA ASP A 140 33.70 14.05 -21.94
C ASP A 140 34.75 13.59 -20.92
N VAL A 141 35.21 12.37 -21.09
CA VAL A 141 36.26 11.76 -20.28
C VAL A 141 37.61 11.83 -21.05
N GLY A 142 38.71 11.70 -20.33
CA GLY A 142 40.02 11.58 -20.96
C GLY A 142 40.11 10.38 -21.93
N PRO A 143 40.99 10.42 -22.93
CA PRO A 143 41.09 9.38 -23.95
C PRO A 143 41.40 8.00 -23.38
N GLU A 144 42.19 7.90 -22.30
CA GLU A 144 42.51 6.64 -21.60
C GLU A 144 41.27 6.00 -20.95
N TYR A 145 40.38 6.84 -20.38
CA TYR A 145 39.12 6.39 -19.81
C TYR A 145 38.08 6.06 -20.88
N ALA A 146 38.07 6.78 -21.98
CA ALA A 146 37.20 6.48 -23.11
C ALA A 146 37.52 5.12 -23.73
N GLU A 147 38.85 4.76 -23.90
CA GLU A 147 39.24 3.44 -24.36
C GLU A 147 38.89 2.35 -23.33
N ALA A 148 39.03 2.64 -22.01
CA ALA A 148 38.60 1.73 -20.95
C ALA A 148 37.09 1.44 -21.00
N GLN A 149 36.24 2.48 -21.14
CA GLN A 149 34.80 2.33 -21.30
C GLN A 149 34.44 1.46 -22.50
N ASP A 150 35.12 1.68 -23.63
CA ASP A 150 34.95 0.88 -24.84
C ASP A 150 35.35 -0.59 -24.66
N GLN A 151 36.45 -0.86 -23.92
CA GLN A 151 36.88 -2.23 -23.62
C GLN A 151 35.86 -2.95 -22.72
N LEU A 152 35.36 -2.28 -21.65
CA LEU A 152 34.35 -2.80 -20.77
C LEU A 152 33.02 -3.09 -21.51
N CYS A 153 32.62 -2.21 -22.42
CA CYS A 153 31.46 -2.40 -23.26
C CYS A 153 31.60 -3.63 -24.18
N ARG A 154 32.74 -3.76 -24.88
CA ARG A 154 33.01 -4.92 -25.75
C ARG A 154 33.05 -6.24 -24.99
N MET A 155 33.58 -6.25 -23.78
CA MET A 155 33.58 -7.41 -22.88
C MET A 155 32.15 -7.86 -22.58
N LEU A 156 31.29 -6.95 -22.16
CA LEU A 156 29.87 -7.26 -21.89
C LEU A 156 29.15 -7.74 -23.14
N GLN A 157 29.37 -7.13 -24.28
CA GLN A 157 28.80 -7.56 -25.57
C GLN A 157 29.14 -9.01 -25.88
N GLN A 158 30.45 -9.37 -25.75
CA GLN A 158 30.86 -10.75 -26.00
C GLN A 158 30.25 -11.75 -25.04
N VAL A 159 30.32 -11.49 -23.73
CA VAL A 159 29.82 -12.41 -22.70
C VAL A 159 28.32 -12.61 -22.78
N LEU A 160 27.58 -11.58 -23.17
CA LEU A 160 26.11 -11.63 -23.32
C LEU A 160 25.66 -12.00 -24.73
N GLY A 161 26.56 -12.08 -25.70
CA GLY A 161 26.23 -12.37 -27.10
C GLY A 161 25.39 -11.26 -27.76
N VAL A 162 25.63 -9.99 -27.41
CA VAL A 162 24.93 -8.83 -27.96
C VAL A 162 25.80 -8.14 -29.00
N GLU A 163 25.48 -8.32 -30.29
CA GLU A 163 26.31 -7.75 -31.37
C GLU A 163 26.04 -6.25 -31.61
N ALA A 164 24.77 -5.85 -31.65
CA ALA A 164 24.36 -4.46 -31.80
C ALA A 164 22.96 -4.26 -31.23
N PHE A 165 22.66 -3.02 -30.84
CA PHE A 165 21.28 -2.65 -30.55
C PHE A 165 20.49 -2.59 -31.85
N SER A 166 19.55 -3.51 -32.02
CA SER A 166 18.48 -3.33 -32.99
C SER A 166 17.21 -3.07 -32.17
N CYS A 167 16.72 -1.85 -32.22
CA CYS A 167 15.45 -1.49 -31.57
C CYS A 167 14.52 -1.02 -32.67
N GLU A 168 13.47 -1.76 -32.91
CA GLU A 168 12.26 -1.13 -33.41
C GLU A 168 11.83 -0.21 -32.27
N SER A 169 11.69 1.09 -32.52
CA SER A 169 11.38 2.11 -31.50
C SER A 169 10.38 1.59 -30.50
N PRO A 170 10.65 1.69 -29.18
CA PRO A 170 9.68 1.25 -28.17
C PRO A 170 8.36 1.98 -28.41
N VAL A 171 7.29 1.22 -28.54
CA VAL A 171 5.95 1.75 -28.79
C VAL A 171 5.46 2.67 -27.66
N ASP A 172 6.04 2.53 -26.47
CA ASP A 172 5.71 3.32 -25.27
C ASP A 172 6.94 3.52 -24.41
N LEU A 173 7.56 4.71 -24.55
CA LEU A 173 8.77 5.08 -23.82
C LEU A 173 8.55 5.20 -22.31
N SER A 174 7.37 5.63 -21.87
CA SER A 174 7.03 5.72 -20.45
C SER A 174 6.98 4.34 -19.79
N ALA A 175 6.29 3.37 -20.43
CA ALA A 175 6.24 2.00 -19.94
C ALA A 175 7.63 1.36 -19.91
N PHE A 176 8.41 1.56 -20.96
CA PHE A 176 9.78 1.09 -21.06
C PHE A 176 10.65 1.63 -19.93
N GLY A 177 10.71 2.96 -19.79
CA GLY A 177 11.55 3.61 -18.80
C GLY A 177 11.23 3.19 -17.38
N MET A 178 9.95 3.16 -17.00
CA MET A 178 9.55 2.74 -15.65
C MET A 178 9.90 1.28 -15.36
N ARG A 179 9.70 0.37 -16.31
CA ARG A 179 10.04 -1.04 -16.12
C ARG A 179 11.54 -1.28 -16.07
N LEU A 180 12.30 -0.68 -16.98
CA LEU A 180 13.75 -0.82 -17.02
C LEU A 180 14.42 -0.21 -15.78
N ALA A 181 14.03 1.00 -15.38
CA ALA A 181 14.60 1.66 -14.19
C ALA A 181 14.41 0.84 -12.92
N GLY A 182 13.17 0.32 -12.68
CA GLY A 182 12.91 -0.53 -11.52
C GLY A 182 13.68 -1.85 -11.54
N HIS A 183 13.79 -2.48 -12.71
CA HIS A 183 14.55 -3.71 -12.90
C HIS A 183 16.06 -3.48 -12.69
N LEU A 184 16.58 -2.38 -13.21
CA LEU A 184 17.98 -1.99 -13.08
C LEU A 184 18.36 -1.72 -11.62
N VAL A 185 17.59 -0.90 -10.93
CA VAL A 185 17.84 -0.60 -9.50
C VAL A 185 17.85 -1.87 -8.66
N LEU A 186 16.91 -2.77 -8.89
CA LEU A 186 16.86 -4.04 -8.15
C LEU A 186 18.06 -4.92 -8.47
N SER A 187 18.50 -4.95 -9.73
CA SER A 187 19.67 -5.70 -10.18
C SER A 187 20.97 -5.15 -9.57
N ASP A 188 21.14 -3.82 -9.59
CA ASP A 188 22.32 -3.19 -9.00
C ASP A 188 22.36 -3.39 -7.47
N TRP A 189 21.26 -3.19 -6.76
CA TRP A 189 21.24 -3.37 -5.31
C TRP A 189 21.60 -4.79 -4.87
N ILE A 190 21.14 -5.81 -5.58
CA ILE A 190 21.51 -7.20 -5.28
C ILE A 190 22.99 -7.43 -5.61
N ALA A 191 23.45 -7.00 -6.79
CA ALA A 191 24.84 -7.12 -7.22
C ALA A 191 25.81 -6.30 -6.35
N SER A 192 25.35 -5.22 -5.75
CA SER A 192 26.12 -4.36 -4.83
C SER A 192 26.22 -4.91 -3.40
N ASN A 193 25.59 -6.05 -3.11
CA ASN A 193 25.67 -6.66 -1.78
C ASN A 193 27.04 -7.32 -1.57
N GLU A 194 27.69 -7.03 -0.43
CA GLU A 194 28.99 -7.58 -0.07
C GLU A 194 29.00 -9.10 0.05
N GLU A 195 27.89 -9.71 0.51
CA GLU A 195 27.78 -11.17 0.56
C GLU A 195 27.70 -11.78 -0.86
N PHE A 196 27.19 -11.03 -1.85
CA PHE A 196 27.13 -11.46 -3.24
C PHE A 196 28.51 -11.42 -3.88
N PHE A 197 29.10 -10.23 -4.04
CA PHE A 197 30.39 -10.10 -4.73
C PHE A 197 31.60 -10.56 -3.90
N GLY A 198 31.48 -10.69 -2.58
CA GLY A 198 32.47 -11.25 -1.67
C GLY A 198 32.44 -12.78 -1.59
N ASP A 199 31.51 -13.46 -2.29
CA ASP A 199 31.45 -14.93 -2.27
C ASP A 199 32.73 -15.57 -2.77
N SER A 200 33.22 -16.57 -2.03
CA SER A 200 34.48 -17.28 -2.33
C SER A 200 34.47 -17.92 -3.72
N ARG A 201 33.32 -18.25 -4.27
CA ARG A 201 33.14 -18.83 -5.61
C ARG A 201 33.49 -17.85 -6.74
N LEU A 202 33.47 -16.54 -6.48
CA LEU A 202 33.82 -15.46 -7.40
C LEU A 202 35.25 -14.94 -7.19
N LYS A 203 35.90 -15.38 -6.10
CA LYS A 203 37.23 -14.95 -5.74
C LYS A 203 38.26 -15.50 -6.74
N ASP A 204 39.29 -14.71 -7.03
CA ASP A 204 40.45 -15.07 -7.84
C ASP A 204 40.16 -15.52 -9.31
N ILE A 205 38.91 -15.31 -9.79
CA ILE A 205 38.59 -15.53 -11.19
C ILE A 205 38.88 -14.25 -11.97
N ASP A 206 39.72 -14.37 -13.01
CA ASP A 206 40.15 -13.23 -13.83
C ASP A 206 39.70 -13.36 -15.30
N ASP A 207 39.15 -14.52 -15.65
CA ASP A 207 38.52 -14.73 -16.97
C ASP A 207 37.05 -14.24 -16.95
N PRO A 208 36.67 -13.33 -17.85
CA PRO A 208 35.33 -12.77 -17.85
C PRO A 208 34.19 -13.78 -18.11
N GLU A 209 34.41 -14.76 -18.98
CA GLU A 209 33.35 -15.75 -19.30
C GLU A 209 33.13 -16.71 -18.12
N GLU A 210 34.24 -17.21 -17.50
CA GLU A 210 34.15 -18.04 -16.30
C GLU A 210 33.53 -17.27 -15.15
N TYR A 211 33.93 -16.02 -14.91
CA TYR A 211 33.35 -15.16 -13.85
C TYR A 211 31.86 -15.01 -14.03
N PHE A 212 31.40 -14.64 -15.23
CA PHE A 212 30.00 -14.44 -15.51
C PHE A 212 29.15 -15.71 -15.34
N ALA A 213 29.71 -16.87 -15.79
CA ALA A 213 29.00 -18.14 -15.61
C ALA A 213 28.76 -18.46 -14.14
N ARG A 214 29.73 -18.18 -13.24
CA ARG A 214 29.55 -18.35 -11.80
C ARG A 214 28.65 -17.31 -11.15
N ALA A 215 28.79 -16.04 -11.55
CA ALA A 215 27.92 -14.96 -11.08
C ALA A 215 26.46 -15.25 -11.41
N ARG A 216 26.13 -15.85 -12.57
CA ARG A 216 24.78 -16.26 -12.93
C ARG A 216 24.19 -17.33 -12.00
N VAL A 217 24.98 -18.31 -11.58
CA VAL A 217 24.53 -19.33 -10.61
C VAL A 217 24.22 -18.67 -9.27
N LEU A 218 25.16 -17.86 -8.79
CA LEU A 218 25.02 -17.14 -7.53
C LEU A 218 23.83 -16.18 -7.54
N ALA A 219 23.60 -15.47 -8.66
CA ALA A 219 22.44 -14.59 -8.82
C ALA A 219 21.12 -15.37 -8.69
N GLY A 220 21.02 -16.58 -9.26
CA GLY A 220 19.85 -17.44 -9.10
C GLY A 220 19.59 -17.78 -7.62
N GLU A 221 20.61 -18.13 -6.87
CA GLU A 221 20.51 -18.42 -5.43
C GLU A 221 20.07 -17.21 -4.61
N TRP A 222 20.58 -16.01 -4.97
CA TRP A 222 20.17 -14.77 -4.30
C TRP A 222 18.70 -14.39 -4.59
N ILE A 223 18.22 -14.62 -5.82
CA ILE A 223 16.82 -14.39 -6.16
C ILE A 223 15.91 -15.30 -5.34
N ASP A 224 16.31 -16.55 -5.11
CA ASP A 224 15.59 -17.49 -4.25
C ASP A 224 15.64 -17.07 -2.77
N LYS A 225 16.84 -16.73 -2.26
CA LYS A 225 17.02 -16.25 -0.88
C LYS A 225 16.19 -15.00 -0.56
N LEU A 226 16.02 -14.12 -1.53
CA LEU A 226 15.23 -12.88 -1.40
C LEU A 226 13.73 -13.08 -1.71
N ASP A 227 13.32 -14.28 -2.12
CA ASP A 227 11.95 -14.62 -2.49
C ASP A 227 11.40 -13.69 -3.60
N LEU A 228 12.25 -13.43 -4.61
CA LEU A 228 11.91 -12.59 -5.77
C LEU A 228 11.56 -13.41 -7.01
N ARG A 229 11.63 -14.73 -6.93
CA ARG A 229 11.29 -15.62 -8.05
C ARG A 229 9.78 -15.51 -8.35
N ARG A 230 9.44 -15.43 -9.63
CA ARG A 230 8.06 -15.45 -10.07
C ARG A 230 7.45 -16.83 -9.83
N ASP A 231 6.28 -16.88 -9.18
CA ASP A 231 5.53 -18.13 -9.02
C ASP A 231 4.89 -18.54 -10.35
N ARG A 232 5.49 -19.56 -11.00
CA ARG A 232 5.02 -20.10 -12.29
C ARG A 232 4.22 -21.40 -12.14
N GLN A 233 3.90 -21.82 -10.89
CA GLN A 233 3.12 -23.03 -10.69
C GLN A 233 1.71 -22.87 -11.24
N ALA A 234 1.29 -23.85 -12.04
CA ALA A 234 -0.08 -23.90 -12.53
C ALA A 234 -1.03 -24.28 -11.39
N GLY A 235 -2.18 -23.64 -11.31
CA GLY A 235 -3.26 -23.95 -10.40
C GLY A 235 -4.59 -23.97 -11.13
N ARG A 236 -5.62 -24.51 -10.50
CA ARG A 236 -6.97 -24.50 -11.06
C ARG A 236 -7.82 -23.46 -10.34
N ALA A 237 -8.29 -22.46 -11.05
CA ALA A 237 -9.16 -21.42 -10.48
C ALA A 237 -10.42 -22.01 -9.80
N SER A 238 -10.94 -23.14 -10.29
CA SER A 238 -12.07 -23.85 -9.68
C SER A 238 -11.78 -24.49 -8.32
N SER A 239 -10.50 -24.69 -7.96
CA SER A 239 -10.13 -25.23 -6.63
C SER A 239 -10.21 -24.19 -5.51
N ILE A 240 -10.34 -22.90 -5.84
CA ILE A 240 -10.37 -21.81 -4.85
C ILE A 240 -11.65 -21.88 -4.00
N VAL A 241 -12.77 -22.23 -4.61
CA VAL A 241 -14.09 -22.34 -3.96
C VAL A 241 -14.74 -23.67 -4.32
N GLU A 242 -15.29 -24.37 -3.33
CA GLU A 242 -15.98 -25.66 -3.50
C GLU A 242 -17.39 -25.44 -4.07
N GLU A 243 -18.11 -24.48 -3.48
CA GLU A 243 -19.45 -24.08 -3.88
C GLU A 243 -19.43 -22.61 -4.33
N PRO A 244 -19.23 -22.36 -5.63
CA PRO A 244 -19.11 -20.99 -6.12
C PRO A 244 -20.45 -20.24 -6.08
N ARG A 245 -20.43 -19.05 -5.53
CA ARG A 245 -21.56 -18.10 -5.60
C ARG A 245 -21.76 -17.58 -7.01
N PRO A 246 -22.95 -17.01 -7.33
CA PRO A 246 -23.25 -16.59 -8.71
C PRO A 246 -22.19 -15.69 -9.34
N ILE A 247 -21.60 -14.76 -8.59
CA ILE A 247 -20.53 -13.89 -9.06
C ILE A 247 -19.23 -14.66 -9.38
N GLN A 248 -18.90 -15.64 -8.58
CA GLN A 248 -17.72 -16.49 -8.73
C GLN A 248 -17.91 -17.46 -9.90
N GLN A 249 -19.11 -18.05 -10.03
CA GLN A 249 -19.45 -18.93 -11.13
C GLN A 249 -19.31 -18.24 -12.48
N ILE A 250 -19.83 -17.02 -12.63
CA ILE A 250 -19.69 -16.24 -13.87
C ILE A 250 -18.22 -16.01 -14.23
N LEU A 251 -17.37 -15.71 -13.24
CA LEU A 251 -15.93 -15.47 -13.48
C LEU A 251 -15.17 -16.76 -13.79
N LEU A 252 -15.61 -17.91 -13.29
CA LEU A 252 -15.08 -19.21 -13.69
C LEU A 252 -15.40 -19.52 -15.17
N GLU A 253 -16.62 -19.23 -15.60
CA GLU A 253 -17.11 -19.55 -16.93
C GLU A 253 -16.63 -18.56 -18.02
N LYS A 254 -16.66 -17.24 -17.74
CA LYS A 254 -16.31 -16.22 -18.73
C LYS A 254 -14.79 -16.06 -18.89
N ASN A 255 -14.34 -16.01 -20.15
CA ASN A 255 -12.94 -15.71 -20.47
C ASN A 255 -12.73 -14.19 -20.55
N ILE A 256 -12.45 -13.54 -19.41
CA ILE A 256 -12.15 -12.12 -19.32
C ILE A 256 -10.63 -11.93 -19.51
N PRO A 257 -10.19 -11.07 -20.44
CA PRO A 257 -8.77 -10.78 -20.64
C PRO A 257 -8.20 -9.99 -19.45
N PRO A 258 -6.86 -9.98 -19.27
CA PRO A 258 -6.21 -9.09 -18.30
C PRO A 258 -6.48 -7.61 -18.62
N CYS A 259 -7.25 -6.94 -17.74
CA CYS A 259 -7.70 -5.56 -17.93
C CYS A 259 -8.18 -4.98 -16.59
N LEU A 260 -8.88 -3.84 -16.61
CA LEU A 260 -9.63 -3.37 -15.47
C LEU A 260 -10.95 -4.12 -15.31
N VAL A 261 -11.16 -4.73 -14.16
CA VAL A 261 -12.44 -5.35 -13.78
C VAL A 261 -12.95 -4.73 -12.48
N ILE A 262 -14.16 -4.20 -12.50
CA ILE A 262 -14.81 -3.64 -11.32
C ILE A 262 -15.92 -4.60 -10.87
N ILE A 263 -15.85 -5.09 -9.65
CA ILE A 263 -16.79 -6.02 -9.05
C ILE A 263 -17.59 -5.30 -7.98
N GLU A 264 -18.85 -5.02 -8.27
CA GLU A 264 -19.79 -4.37 -7.37
C GLU A 264 -20.80 -5.38 -6.84
N ALA A 265 -20.73 -5.69 -5.56
CA ALA A 265 -21.65 -6.64 -4.92
C ALA A 265 -21.76 -6.38 -3.42
N PRO A 266 -22.86 -6.77 -2.77
CA PRO A 266 -23.03 -6.66 -1.33
C PRO A 266 -21.90 -7.31 -0.54
N MET A 267 -21.81 -6.97 0.74
CA MET A 267 -20.90 -7.66 1.65
C MET A 267 -21.32 -9.14 1.79
N GLY A 268 -20.33 -10.03 1.80
CA GLY A 268 -20.60 -11.46 1.94
C GLY A 268 -20.85 -12.21 0.62
N GLU A 269 -20.87 -11.54 -0.54
CA GLU A 269 -21.04 -12.19 -1.86
C GLU A 269 -19.78 -12.88 -2.40
N GLY A 270 -18.68 -12.91 -1.63
CA GLY A 270 -17.45 -13.59 -2.05
C GLY A 270 -16.63 -12.82 -3.07
N LYS A 271 -16.62 -11.47 -3.01
CA LYS A 271 -15.83 -10.60 -3.91
C LYS A 271 -14.34 -10.90 -3.88
N THR A 272 -13.79 -11.21 -2.72
CA THR A 272 -12.36 -11.51 -2.55
C THR A 272 -11.97 -12.78 -3.30
N GLU A 273 -12.72 -13.86 -3.11
CA GLU A 273 -12.52 -15.12 -3.83
C GLU A 273 -12.76 -14.96 -5.34
N ALA A 274 -13.71 -14.12 -5.72
CA ALA A 274 -13.97 -13.75 -7.12
C ALA A 274 -12.72 -13.09 -7.76
N ALA A 275 -12.04 -12.19 -7.03
CA ALA A 275 -10.79 -11.60 -7.48
C ALA A 275 -9.67 -12.65 -7.59
N TRP A 276 -9.59 -13.58 -6.65
CA TRP A 276 -8.60 -14.67 -6.69
C TRP A 276 -8.83 -15.60 -7.90
N ILE A 277 -10.07 -15.96 -8.19
CA ILE A 277 -10.44 -16.75 -9.37
C ILE A 277 -9.95 -16.07 -10.64
N LEU A 278 -10.21 -14.79 -10.78
CA LEU A 278 -9.84 -14.03 -11.98
C LEU A 278 -8.32 -13.87 -12.10
N ALA A 279 -7.63 -13.58 -11.01
CA ALA A 279 -6.17 -13.48 -10.97
C ALA A 279 -5.51 -14.82 -11.35
N GLU A 280 -6.08 -15.95 -10.88
CA GLU A 280 -5.57 -17.27 -11.23
C GLU A 280 -5.77 -17.59 -12.73
N LYS A 281 -6.91 -17.21 -13.32
CA LYS A 281 -7.15 -17.36 -14.77
C LYS A 281 -6.19 -16.51 -15.61
N TRP A 282 -5.68 -15.39 -15.09
CA TRP A 282 -4.72 -14.55 -15.79
C TRP A 282 -3.27 -15.03 -15.68
N ARG A 283 -3.02 -16.05 -14.88
CA ARG A 283 -1.68 -16.64 -14.77
C ARG A 283 -1.18 -17.20 -16.10
N ASP A 284 -2.04 -17.87 -16.87
CA ASP A 284 -1.73 -18.36 -18.22
C ASP A 284 -1.42 -17.24 -19.23
N LYS A 285 -1.69 -15.99 -18.86
CA LYS A 285 -1.38 -14.79 -19.63
C LYS A 285 -0.09 -14.11 -19.17
N GLY A 286 0.66 -14.70 -18.22
CA GLY A 286 1.95 -14.20 -17.74
C GLY A 286 1.89 -13.37 -16.45
N TYR A 287 0.74 -13.34 -15.75
CA TYR A 287 0.60 -12.61 -14.47
C TYR A 287 0.80 -13.55 -13.28
N TYR A 288 2.02 -13.68 -12.82
CA TYR A 288 2.46 -14.73 -11.88
C TYR A 288 2.33 -14.36 -10.41
N GLY A 289 1.58 -13.37 -10.07
CA GLY A 289 1.41 -12.96 -8.69
C GLY A 289 0.24 -12.00 -8.50
N MET A 290 0.04 -11.59 -7.25
CA MET A 290 -1.04 -10.67 -6.90
C MET A 290 -0.63 -9.79 -5.72
N TYR A 291 -1.02 -8.52 -5.79
CA TYR A 291 -0.97 -7.61 -4.65
C TYR A 291 -2.39 -7.20 -4.24
N MET A 292 -2.76 -7.54 -2.99
CA MET A 292 -4.05 -7.17 -2.38
C MET A 292 -3.89 -5.89 -1.59
N ALA A 293 -4.44 -4.79 -2.10
CA ALA A 293 -4.43 -3.46 -1.49
C ALA A 293 -5.72 -3.21 -0.69
N LEU A 294 -5.60 -3.02 0.60
CA LEU A 294 -6.71 -2.96 1.56
C LEU A 294 -6.78 -1.60 2.26
N PRO A 295 -7.96 -1.16 2.71
CA PRO A 295 -8.11 0.17 3.30
C PRO A 295 -7.41 0.33 4.65
N THR A 296 -7.25 -0.75 5.42
CA THR A 296 -6.68 -0.69 6.79
C THR A 296 -5.69 -1.81 7.07
N MET A 297 -4.83 -1.61 8.08
CA MET A 297 -3.88 -2.63 8.55
C MET A 297 -4.61 -3.85 9.12
N ALA A 298 -5.72 -3.66 9.85
CA ALA A 298 -6.47 -4.76 10.44
C ALA A 298 -7.09 -5.69 9.38
N THR A 299 -7.57 -5.13 8.25
CA THR A 299 -8.00 -5.92 7.08
C THR A 299 -6.86 -6.69 6.48
N SER A 300 -5.70 -6.05 6.35
CA SER A 300 -4.51 -6.69 5.78
C SER A 300 -4.06 -7.88 6.62
N ASP A 301 -4.09 -7.77 7.94
CA ASP A 301 -3.78 -8.85 8.86
C ASP A 301 -4.73 -10.06 8.74
N SER A 302 -6.03 -9.79 8.71
CA SER A 302 -7.06 -10.83 8.58
C SER A 302 -6.99 -11.52 7.21
N LEU A 303 -6.86 -10.72 6.15
CA LEU A 303 -6.80 -11.26 4.79
C LEU A 303 -5.49 -12.02 4.52
N HIS A 304 -4.38 -11.62 5.13
CA HIS A 304 -3.09 -12.32 4.97
C HIS A 304 -3.20 -13.79 5.37
N SER A 305 -3.83 -14.10 6.51
CA SER A 305 -4.03 -15.48 6.96
C SER A 305 -4.95 -16.24 5.99
N ARG A 306 -6.07 -15.65 5.57
CA ARG A 306 -6.99 -16.26 4.60
C ARG A 306 -6.32 -16.47 3.24
N TYR A 307 -5.52 -15.51 2.77
CA TYR A 307 -4.81 -15.61 1.51
C TYR A 307 -3.82 -16.79 1.52
N ARG A 308 -3.08 -16.96 2.61
CA ARG A 308 -2.18 -18.08 2.81
C ARG A 308 -2.93 -19.42 2.87
N ASP A 309 -3.97 -19.49 3.71
CA ASP A 309 -4.60 -20.74 4.09
C ASP A 309 -5.70 -21.17 3.09
N ASP A 310 -6.50 -20.22 2.59
CA ASP A 310 -7.61 -20.51 1.67
C ASP A 310 -7.22 -20.41 0.20
N TYR A 311 -6.27 -19.53 -0.17
CA TYR A 311 -5.87 -19.37 -1.58
C TYR A 311 -4.63 -20.19 -1.93
N LEU A 312 -3.48 -19.94 -1.30
CA LEU A 312 -2.23 -20.60 -1.70
C LEU A 312 -2.23 -22.09 -1.35
N THR A 313 -2.75 -22.47 -0.20
CA THR A 313 -2.80 -23.88 0.24
C THR A 313 -3.71 -24.70 -0.68
N LYS A 314 -4.90 -24.20 -1.04
CA LYS A 314 -5.81 -24.87 -1.97
C LYS A 314 -5.23 -25.05 -3.39
N LEU A 315 -4.29 -24.20 -3.76
CA LEU A 315 -3.58 -24.28 -5.04
C LEU A 315 -2.27 -25.06 -4.96
N ASN A 316 -1.97 -25.72 -3.83
CA ASN A 316 -0.72 -26.44 -3.57
C ASN A 316 0.54 -25.59 -3.79
N ARG A 317 0.48 -24.30 -3.42
CA ARG A 317 1.58 -23.36 -3.51
C ARG A 317 2.29 -23.18 -2.18
N GLY A 318 3.55 -22.72 -2.25
CA GLY A 318 4.29 -22.32 -1.05
C GLY A 318 3.51 -21.25 -0.27
N LYS A 319 3.58 -21.29 1.06
CA LYS A 319 2.82 -20.43 1.96
C LYS A 319 3.40 -19.01 2.11
N ASP A 320 4.34 -18.62 1.24
CA ASP A 320 5.05 -17.34 1.34
C ASP A 320 4.21 -16.18 0.81
N VAL A 321 3.48 -15.57 1.72
CA VAL A 321 2.77 -14.31 1.50
C VAL A 321 3.45 -13.22 2.31
N LYS A 322 3.85 -12.13 1.67
CA LYS A 322 4.43 -10.99 2.39
C LYS A 322 3.34 -10.01 2.80
N LEU A 323 3.33 -9.68 4.08
CA LEU A 323 2.42 -8.69 4.66
C LEU A 323 3.06 -7.30 4.62
N VAL A 324 2.35 -6.31 4.07
CA VAL A 324 2.86 -4.95 3.85
C VAL A 324 2.01 -3.89 4.52
N HIS A 325 2.32 -3.60 5.74
CA HIS A 325 1.83 -2.38 6.41
C HIS A 325 2.78 -1.98 7.54
N GLY A 326 2.60 -0.79 8.08
CA GLY A 326 3.51 -0.24 9.10
C GLY A 326 3.73 -1.10 10.35
N MET A 327 2.91 -2.14 10.57
CA MET A 327 2.96 -3.05 11.73
C MET A 327 3.35 -4.49 11.38
N ALA A 328 3.57 -4.82 10.12
CA ALA A 328 3.88 -6.20 9.69
C ALA A 328 5.10 -6.79 10.42
N TRP A 329 6.07 -5.96 10.74
CA TRP A 329 7.29 -6.34 11.46
C TRP A 329 7.08 -6.89 12.88
N LEU A 330 5.92 -6.63 13.49
CA LEU A 330 5.60 -7.21 14.81
C LEU A 330 5.37 -8.73 14.77
N ARG A 331 5.07 -9.27 13.60
CA ARG A 331 4.82 -10.71 13.37
C ARG A 331 6.06 -11.47 12.94
N ASP A 332 7.05 -10.81 12.36
CA ASP A 332 8.28 -11.46 11.90
C ASP A 332 9.17 -11.84 13.10
N GLU A 333 9.17 -13.11 13.46
CA GLU A 333 9.99 -13.65 14.56
C GLU A 333 11.46 -13.79 14.20
N LYS A 334 11.82 -13.78 12.92
CA LYS A 334 13.20 -13.83 12.42
C LYS A 334 13.42 -12.76 11.38
N GLU A 335 14.07 -11.67 11.76
CA GLU A 335 14.68 -10.78 10.77
C GLU A 335 15.81 -11.55 10.06
N PRO A 336 15.78 -11.68 8.71
CA PRO A 336 17.00 -12.05 8.02
C PRO A 336 18.06 -11.01 8.38
N LYS A 337 19.29 -11.43 8.66
CA LYS A 337 20.41 -10.54 8.87
C LYS A 337 20.43 -9.54 7.72
N THR A 338 20.14 -8.29 8.03
CA THR A 338 20.03 -7.17 7.09
C THR A 338 21.36 -7.00 6.37
N LEU A 339 21.26 -6.60 5.12
CA LEU A 339 22.37 -5.99 4.37
C LEU A 339 23.08 -4.98 5.30
N SER A 340 24.37 -5.10 5.49
CA SER A 340 25.11 -4.35 6.48
C SER A 340 24.93 -2.84 6.35
N GLN A 341 24.76 -2.15 7.49
CA GLN A 341 24.51 -0.70 7.56
C GLN A 341 25.80 0.15 7.43
N ASN A 342 26.96 -0.45 7.11
CA ASN A 342 28.22 0.26 7.05
C ASN A 342 28.45 0.87 5.65
N GLY A 343 27.89 2.05 5.40
CA GLY A 343 28.12 2.84 4.20
C GLY A 343 28.50 4.27 4.54
N GLU A 344 29.37 4.88 3.74
CA GLU A 344 29.73 6.29 3.86
C GLU A 344 28.53 7.21 3.54
N PRO A 345 28.52 8.49 4.03
CA PRO A 345 27.45 9.44 3.73
C PRO A 345 27.39 9.70 2.21
N GLY A 346 26.29 9.28 1.56
CA GLY A 346 26.08 9.44 0.12
C GLY A 346 25.99 8.12 -0.66
N ASP A 347 26.20 6.98 -0.05
CA ASP A 347 26.08 5.67 -0.68
C ASP A 347 24.63 5.13 -0.57
N ASP A 348 24.06 4.59 -1.67
CA ASP A 348 22.69 4.05 -1.73
C ASP A 348 22.46 2.77 -0.91
N LYS A 349 23.46 2.28 -0.19
CA LYS A 349 23.36 1.11 0.69
C LYS A 349 22.24 1.22 1.72
N SER A 350 21.99 2.43 2.23
CA SER A 350 20.87 2.67 3.16
C SER A 350 19.50 2.51 2.49
N SER A 351 19.39 2.93 1.23
CA SER A 351 18.16 2.79 0.42
C SER A 351 17.91 1.33 0.06
N ALA A 352 18.92 0.60 -0.39
CA ALA A 352 18.85 -0.83 -0.67
C ALA A 352 18.40 -1.63 0.56
N ALA A 353 19.08 -1.43 1.71
CA ALA A 353 18.73 -2.09 2.95
C ALA A 353 17.29 -1.78 3.40
N ALA A 354 16.80 -0.55 3.17
CA ALA A 354 15.43 -0.18 3.48
C ALA A 354 14.41 -0.90 2.58
N TRP A 355 14.73 -1.13 1.30
CA TRP A 355 13.83 -1.83 0.36
C TRP A 355 13.81 -3.34 0.58
N PHE A 356 14.90 -3.95 1.03
CA PHE A 356 14.92 -5.36 1.38
C PHE A 356 14.38 -5.66 2.78
N ARG A 357 13.95 -4.65 3.53
CA ARG A 357 13.15 -4.86 4.75
C ARG A 357 11.82 -5.54 4.42
N PRO A 358 11.30 -6.41 5.29
CA PRO A 358 10.05 -7.13 5.04
C PRO A 358 8.89 -6.25 4.60
N THR A 359 8.78 -5.03 5.14
CA THR A 359 7.71 -4.08 4.87
C THR A 359 7.68 -3.51 3.45
N ARG A 360 8.81 -3.48 2.72
CA ARG A 360 8.87 -2.97 1.34
C ARG A 360 9.03 -4.08 0.32
N ARG A 361 9.74 -5.13 0.68
CA ARG A 361 9.99 -6.30 -0.19
C ARG A 361 8.69 -6.95 -0.68
N ALA A 362 7.61 -6.83 0.05
CA ALA A 362 6.35 -7.44 -0.34
C ALA A 362 5.70 -6.80 -1.59
N LEU A 363 6.04 -5.57 -1.97
CA LEU A 363 5.69 -5.04 -3.29
C LEU A 363 6.49 -5.70 -4.42
N LEU A 364 7.62 -6.33 -4.09
CA LEU A 364 8.49 -7.04 -5.02
C LEU A 364 8.23 -8.56 -5.00
N ALA A 365 7.60 -9.10 -3.95
CA ALA A 365 7.29 -10.53 -3.80
C ALA A 365 6.13 -10.97 -4.72
N ALA A 366 6.10 -12.24 -5.11
CA ALA A 366 5.04 -12.76 -5.99
C ALA A 366 3.63 -12.56 -5.38
N HIS A 367 3.50 -12.75 -4.07
CA HIS A 367 2.24 -12.61 -3.33
C HIS A 367 2.39 -11.60 -2.21
N GLY A 368 1.62 -10.51 -2.28
CA GLY A 368 1.60 -9.45 -1.29
C GLY A 368 0.20 -9.09 -0.81
N VAL A 369 0.07 -8.86 0.49
CA VAL A 369 -1.15 -8.31 1.10
C VAL A 369 -0.74 -7.08 1.90
N GLY A 370 -1.39 -5.95 1.69
CA GLY A 370 -1.03 -4.72 2.38
C GLY A 370 -2.05 -3.61 2.31
N THR A 371 -1.70 -2.45 2.86
CA THR A 371 -2.58 -1.29 2.75
C THR A 371 -2.50 -0.66 1.37
N ILE A 372 -3.59 -0.01 0.96
CA ILE A 372 -3.68 0.73 -0.30
C ILE A 372 -2.62 1.83 -0.39
N ASP A 373 -2.20 2.38 0.74
CA ASP A 373 -1.17 3.43 0.80
C ASP A 373 0.11 3.02 0.07
N GLN A 374 0.53 1.77 0.21
CA GLN A 374 1.74 1.26 -0.47
C GLN A 374 1.58 1.17 -2.00
N ALA A 375 0.39 0.84 -2.48
CA ALA A 375 0.10 0.87 -3.92
C ALA A 375 -0.04 2.30 -4.45
N MET A 376 -0.68 3.21 -3.70
CA MET A 376 -0.84 4.62 -4.08
C MET A 376 0.49 5.33 -4.27
N LEU A 377 1.51 5.02 -3.45
CA LEU A 377 2.86 5.57 -3.63
C LEU A 377 3.47 5.25 -5.01
N ALA A 378 2.97 4.24 -5.73
CA ALA A 378 3.38 3.97 -7.11
C ALA A 378 2.77 4.96 -8.13
N GLY A 379 1.68 5.64 -7.78
CA GLY A 379 1.08 6.72 -8.58
C GLY A 379 1.53 8.12 -8.17
N MET A 380 2.48 8.21 -7.23
CA MET A 380 2.96 9.48 -6.67
C MET A 380 4.42 9.74 -7.06
N ASN A 381 4.79 11.01 -7.11
CA ASN A 381 6.16 11.44 -7.37
C ASN A 381 7.01 11.28 -6.09
N VAL A 382 7.54 10.09 -5.89
CA VAL A 382 8.37 9.72 -4.74
C VAL A 382 9.66 9.07 -5.19
N LYS A 383 10.71 9.23 -4.41
CA LYS A 383 12.01 8.56 -4.69
C LYS A 383 11.79 7.05 -4.88
N PHE A 384 12.32 6.50 -5.97
CA PHE A 384 12.12 5.11 -6.38
C PHE A 384 10.63 4.71 -6.64
N GLY A 385 9.77 5.65 -7.04
CA GLY A 385 8.39 5.36 -7.45
C GLY A 385 8.32 4.33 -8.58
N PHE A 386 9.25 4.39 -9.55
CA PHE A 386 9.39 3.43 -10.64
C PHE A 386 9.67 1.99 -10.15
N LEU A 387 10.37 1.80 -9.03
CA LEU A 387 10.58 0.47 -8.45
C LEU A 387 9.26 -0.13 -7.92
N ARG A 388 8.36 0.71 -7.38
CA ARG A 388 7.02 0.28 -6.95
C ARG A 388 6.16 -0.15 -8.15
N LEU A 389 6.15 0.65 -9.21
CA LEU A 389 5.43 0.31 -10.45
C LEU A 389 6.00 -0.96 -11.09
N SER A 390 7.32 -1.08 -11.20
CA SER A 390 7.98 -2.27 -11.70
C SER A 390 7.69 -3.50 -10.84
N GLY A 391 7.60 -3.31 -9.52
CA GLY A 391 7.20 -4.35 -8.57
C GLY A 391 5.77 -4.84 -8.77
N LEU A 392 4.84 -4.00 -9.19
CA LEU A 392 3.47 -4.37 -9.52
C LEU A 392 3.34 -4.98 -10.93
N ALA A 393 4.30 -4.75 -11.81
CA ALA A 393 4.28 -5.30 -13.15
C ALA A 393 4.27 -6.83 -13.14
N ASP A 394 3.64 -7.44 -14.13
CA ASP A 394 3.44 -8.90 -14.27
C ASP A 394 2.66 -9.56 -13.11
N ARG A 395 1.91 -8.75 -12.35
CA ARG A 395 1.01 -9.16 -11.26
C ARG A 395 -0.36 -8.56 -11.44
N VAL A 396 -1.31 -9.11 -10.68
CA VAL A 396 -2.66 -8.55 -10.59
C VAL A 396 -2.72 -7.61 -9.38
N LEU A 397 -3.10 -6.35 -9.61
CA LEU A 397 -3.40 -5.42 -8.53
C LEU A 397 -4.88 -5.54 -8.16
N VAL A 398 -5.16 -5.91 -6.91
CA VAL A 398 -6.53 -5.93 -6.38
C VAL A 398 -6.67 -4.81 -5.37
N ILE A 399 -7.62 -3.89 -5.58
CA ILE A 399 -7.94 -2.80 -4.64
C ILE A 399 -9.31 -3.06 -4.04
N ASP A 400 -9.34 -3.27 -2.73
CA ASP A 400 -10.59 -3.55 -2.02
C ASP A 400 -11.21 -2.29 -1.43
N GLU A 401 -12.54 -2.30 -1.27
CA GLU A 401 -13.37 -1.24 -0.71
C GLU A 401 -13.11 0.14 -1.35
N VAL A 402 -13.06 0.18 -2.68
CA VAL A 402 -12.70 1.40 -3.46
C VAL A 402 -13.58 2.60 -3.13
N HIS A 403 -14.83 2.39 -2.72
CA HIS A 403 -15.76 3.43 -2.30
C HIS A 403 -15.35 4.15 -1.01
N ALA A 404 -14.46 3.57 -0.20
CA ALA A 404 -14.06 4.14 1.10
C ALA A 404 -13.04 5.28 0.97
N TYR A 405 -12.57 5.59 -0.24
CA TYR A 405 -11.52 6.57 -0.48
C TYR A 405 -12.10 7.95 -0.82
N ASP A 406 -11.56 8.99 -0.20
CA ASP A 406 -11.92 10.38 -0.46
C ASP A 406 -11.41 10.87 -1.83
N ALA A 407 -11.71 12.12 -2.19
CA ALA A 407 -11.33 12.67 -3.50
C ALA A 407 -9.81 12.82 -3.67
N TYR A 408 -9.07 13.04 -2.58
CA TYR A 408 -7.61 13.07 -2.60
C TYR A 408 -7.03 11.71 -2.98
N MET A 409 -7.43 10.66 -2.25
CA MET A 409 -7.01 9.29 -2.53
C MET A 409 -7.48 8.82 -3.91
N SER A 410 -8.71 9.18 -4.31
CA SER A 410 -9.28 8.84 -5.61
C SER A 410 -8.48 9.43 -6.77
N ALA A 411 -7.95 10.65 -6.64
CA ALA A 411 -7.08 11.27 -7.64
C ALA A 411 -5.73 10.50 -7.77
N ILE A 412 -5.15 10.06 -6.66
CA ILE A 412 -3.93 9.24 -6.68
C ILE A 412 -4.21 7.86 -7.30
N ILE A 413 -5.34 7.25 -6.96
CA ILE A 413 -5.75 5.96 -7.55
C ILE A 413 -5.97 6.10 -9.05
N ALA A 414 -6.60 7.18 -9.51
CA ALA A 414 -6.78 7.45 -10.94
C ALA A 414 -5.43 7.51 -11.66
N ARG A 415 -4.42 8.21 -11.11
CA ARG A 415 -3.07 8.23 -11.66
C ARG A 415 -2.41 6.85 -11.63
N LEU A 416 -2.57 6.10 -10.57
CA LEU A 416 -2.09 4.71 -10.50
C LEU A 416 -2.75 3.84 -11.59
N LEU A 417 -4.05 4.00 -11.86
CA LEU A 417 -4.75 3.27 -12.92
C LEU A 417 -4.24 3.63 -14.31
N GLN A 418 -3.91 4.90 -14.58
CA GLN A 418 -3.27 5.32 -15.85
C GLN A 418 -1.94 4.59 -16.05
N TRP A 419 -1.09 4.55 -15.02
CA TRP A 419 0.17 3.81 -15.07
C TRP A 419 -0.02 2.30 -15.16
N CYS A 420 -1.03 1.74 -14.48
CA CYS A 420 -1.37 0.32 -14.63
C CYS A 420 -1.78 -0.03 -16.07
N ALA A 421 -2.56 0.84 -16.71
CA ALA A 421 -2.94 0.65 -18.12
C ALA A 421 -1.73 0.70 -19.05
N CYS A 422 -0.88 1.72 -18.91
CA CYS A 422 0.37 1.88 -19.68
C CYS A 422 1.29 0.65 -19.53
N LEU A 423 1.49 0.17 -18.30
CA LEU A 423 2.33 -1.00 -17.97
C LEU A 423 1.63 -2.34 -18.21
N LYS A 424 0.39 -2.36 -18.70
CA LYS A 424 -0.45 -3.56 -18.89
C LYS A 424 -0.64 -4.35 -17.59
N ILE A 425 -0.71 -3.67 -16.45
CA ILE A 425 -1.02 -4.27 -15.15
C ILE A 425 -2.52 -4.45 -15.05
N PRO A 426 -3.06 -5.67 -14.96
CA PRO A 426 -4.49 -5.86 -14.77
C PRO A 426 -4.90 -5.47 -13.36
N VAL A 427 -6.05 -4.78 -13.25
CA VAL A 427 -6.56 -4.27 -11.98
C VAL A 427 -7.94 -4.82 -11.70
N ILE A 428 -8.16 -5.28 -10.48
CA ILE A 428 -9.49 -5.69 -9.98
C ILE A 428 -9.88 -4.75 -8.86
N LEU A 429 -10.97 -4.00 -9.06
CA LEU A 429 -11.53 -3.11 -8.05
C LEU A 429 -12.74 -3.78 -7.40
N LEU A 430 -12.72 -3.89 -6.08
CA LEU A 430 -13.81 -4.45 -5.30
C LEU A 430 -14.56 -3.34 -4.56
N SER A 431 -15.87 -3.36 -4.63
CA SER A 431 -16.71 -2.37 -3.97
C SER A 431 -18.06 -2.92 -3.56
N ALA A 432 -18.61 -2.38 -2.49
CA ALA A 432 -20.02 -2.59 -2.15
C ALA A 432 -20.91 -1.42 -2.62
N THR A 433 -20.39 -0.20 -2.66
CA THR A 433 -21.18 1.05 -2.73
C THR A 433 -20.60 2.08 -3.70
N LEU A 434 -20.32 1.71 -4.96
CA LEU A 434 -19.73 2.62 -5.93
C LEU A 434 -20.80 3.40 -6.71
N SER A 435 -20.69 4.73 -6.82
CA SER A 435 -21.56 5.51 -7.69
C SER A 435 -21.14 5.38 -9.16
N ALA A 436 -22.10 5.62 -10.09
CA ALA A 436 -21.82 5.63 -11.53
C ALA A 436 -20.71 6.65 -11.88
N LYS A 437 -20.69 7.80 -11.21
CA LYS A 437 -19.67 8.82 -11.41
C LYS A 437 -18.27 8.26 -11.09
N GLN A 438 -18.09 7.70 -9.89
CA GLN A 438 -16.80 7.14 -9.47
C GLN A 438 -16.37 5.98 -10.37
N ARG A 439 -17.30 5.10 -10.75
CA ARG A 439 -17.01 3.99 -11.67
C ARG A 439 -16.55 4.52 -13.03
N GLY A 440 -17.25 5.53 -13.59
CA GLY A 440 -16.87 6.17 -14.85
C GLY A 440 -15.49 6.80 -14.81
N GLU A 441 -15.13 7.51 -13.73
CA GLU A 441 -13.81 8.12 -13.51
C GLU A 441 -12.68 7.06 -13.48
N MET A 442 -12.92 5.89 -12.88
CA MET A 442 -11.95 4.79 -12.86
C MET A 442 -11.78 4.12 -14.23
N ILE A 443 -12.89 3.94 -14.97
CA ILE A 443 -12.88 3.41 -16.33
C ILE A 443 -12.10 4.35 -17.26
N GLU A 444 -12.36 5.65 -17.18
CA GLU A 444 -11.67 6.67 -17.95
C GLU A 444 -10.18 6.72 -17.61
N ALA A 445 -9.84 6.69 -16.31
CA ALA A 445 -8.45 6.66 -15.87
C ALA A 445 -7.67 5.44 -16.38
N TYR A 446 -8.32 4.28 -16.54
CA TYR A 446 -7.69 3.11 -17.15
C TYR A 446 -7.64 3.19 -18.69
N GLY A 447 -8.19 4.24 -19.28
CA GLY A 447 -8.12 4.51 -20.72
C GLY A 447 -9.09 3.69 -21.57
N ALA A 448 -10.16 3.17 -21.01
CA ALA A 448 -11.24 2.56 -21.82
C ALA A 448 -12.14 3.64 -22.43
N THR A 449 -12.65 3.38 -23.64
CA THR A 449 -13.45 4.34 -24.40
C THR A 449 -14.92 4.15 -24.15
N GLY A 450 -15.56 5.07 -23.43
CA GLY A 450 -17.02 5.16 -23.25
C GLY A 450 -17.69 3.90 -22.69
N GLY A 451 -18.94 3.99 -22.33
CA GLY A 451 -19.76 2.82 -22.05
C GLY A 451 -19.88 2.46 -20.56
N ASP A 452 -19.66 3.42 -19.64
CA ASP A 452 -20.13 3.20 -18.27
C ASP A 452 -21.61 2.80 -18.28
N PRO A 453 -22.00 1.71 -17.57
CA PRO A 453 -23.40 1.26 -17.55
C PRO A 453 -24.42 2.29 -17.03
N GLY A 454 -23.95 3.38 -16.44
CA GLY A 454 -24.77 4.48 -15.95
C GLY A 454 -25.39 4.26 -14.57
N PRO A 455 -26.20 5.26 -14.11
CA PRO A 455 -26.77 5.26 -12.76
C PRO A 455 -27.88 4.23 -12.55
N THR A 456 -28.48 3.75 -13.63
CA THR A 456 -29.56 2.73 -13.61
C THR A 456 -29.03 1.32 -13.80
N ALA A 457 -27.71 1.15 -13.85
CA ALA A 457 -27.09 -0.16 -13.98
C ALA A 457 -27.58 -1.14 -12.90
N PRO A 458 -27.76 -2.41 -13.24
CA PRO A 458 -28.18 -3.42 -12.26
C PRO A 458 -27.14 -3.58 -11.14
N TYR A 459 -27.56 -4.18 -10.05
CA TYR A 459 -26.71 -4.50 -8.91
C TYR A 459 -27.09 -5.89 -8.36
N PRO A 460 -26.15 -6.83 -8.16
CA PRO A 460 -24.70 -6.74 -8.36
C PRO A 460 -24.28 -6.55 -9.84
N LEU A 461 -23.01 -6.10 -10.03
CA LEU A 461 -22.50 -5.77 -11.36
C LEU A 461 -21.02 -6.12 -11.50
N ILE A 462 -20.62 -6.69 -12.63
CA ILE A 462 -19.22 -6.80 -13.06
C ILE A 462 -19.04 -5.94 -14.30
N THR A 463 -18.14 -4.95 -14.21
CA THR A 463 -17.75 -4.10 -15.33
C THR A 463 -16.36 -4.50 -15.81
N VAL A 464 -16.21 -4.71 -17.13
CA VAL A 464 -14.94 -5.09 -17.78
C VAL A 464 -14.53 -3.97 -18.73
N ALA A 465 -13.36 -3.39 -18.50
CA ALA A 465 -12.85 -2.25 -19.24
C ALA A 465 -11.42 -2.51 -19.74
N GLU A 466 -11.26 -2.65 -21.05
CA GLU A 466 -9.97 -2.84 -21.71
C GLU A 466 -9.42 -1.50 -22.20
N LEU A 467 -8.10 -1.32 -22.09
CA LEU A 467 -7.41 -0.13 -22.62
C LEU A 467 -7.71 0.08 -24.11
N GLY A 468 -8.12 1.30 -24.48
CA GLY A 468 -8.43 1.70 -25.86
C GLY A 468 -9.68 1.05 -26.46
N LYS A 469 -10.42 0.25 -25.71
CA LYS A 469 -11.63 -0.41 -26.17
C LYS A 469 -12.88 0.08 -25.44
N LYS A 470 -14.03 -0.15 -26.06
CA LYS A 470 -15.32 0.10 -25.43
C LYS A 470 -15.53 -0.87 -24.27
N VAL A 471 -16.10 -0.37 -23.17
CA VAL A 471 -16.49 -1.20 -22.01
C VAL A 471 -17.44 -2.32 -22.47
N TRP A 472 -17.26 -3.50 -21.92
CA TRP A 472 -18.10 -4.65 -22.23
C TRP A 472 -19.56 -4.41 -21.81
N PRO A 473 -20.53 -5.10 -22.45
CA PRO A 473 -21.89 -5.13 -21.93
C PRO A 473 -21.92 -5.55 -20.46
N PRO A 474 -22.78 -4.93 -19.62
CA PRO A 474 -22.86 -5.23 -18.21
C PRO A 474 -23.03 -6.73 -17.93
N ILE A 475 -22.20 -7.28 -17.05
CA ILE A 475 -22.33 -8.65 -16.58
C ILE A 475 -23.07 -8.61 -15.24
N MET A 476 -24.22 -9.27 -15.18
CA MET A 476 -25.17 -9.20 -14.08
C MET A 476 -25.25 -10.54 -13.34
N PRO A 477 -24.49 -10.72 -12.23
CA PRO A 477 -24.71 -11.88 -11.39
C PRO A 477 -26.02 -11.77 -10.61
N ASN A 478 -26.65 -12.89 -10.35
CA ASN A 478 -27.72 -12.93 -9.35
C ASN A 478 -27.12 -12.65 -7.96
N ALA A 479 -27.85 -11.97 -7.10
CA ALA A 479 -27.48 -11.87 -5.71
C ALA A 479 -27.71 -13.21 -4.99
N SER A 480 -26.75 -13.61 -4.14
CA SER A 480 -26.90 -14.87 -3.35
C SER A 480 -28.00 -14.76 -2.31
N SER A 481 -28.31 -13.57 -1.84
CA SER A 481 -29.33 -13.34 -0.81
C SER A 481 -30.11 -12.06 -1.06
N ARG A 482 -31.40 -12.11 -0.71
CA ARG A 482 -32.28 -10.94 -0.66
C ARG A 482 -32.81 -10.80 0.76
N ARG A 483 -32.80 -9.58 1.29
CA ARG A 483 -33.33 -9.28 2.62
C ARG A 483 -34.01 -7.92 2.67
N ILE A 484 -35.01 -7.81 3.53
CA ILE A 484 -35.65 -6.52 3.82
C ILE A 484 -34.96 -5.95 5.06
N LEU A 485 -34.39 -4.75 4.91
CA LEU A 485 -33.84 -3.99 6.03
C LEU A 485 -34.90 -3.01 6.53
N HIS A 486 -35.32 -3.13 7.79
CA HIS A 486 -36.18 -2.16 8.42
C HIS A 486 -35.36 -0.98 8.94
N VAL A 487 -35.92 0.24 8.77
CA VAL A 487 -35.27 1.49 9.18
C VAL A 487 -36.12 2.17 10.24
N GLU A 488 -35.56 2.38 11.42
CA GLU A 488 -36.17 3.15 12.50
C GLU A 488 -35.33 4.40 12.79
N SER A 489 -35.90 5.58 12.49
CA SER A 489 -35.29 6.88 12.76
C SER A 489 -35.70 7.42 14.12
N HIS A 490 -34.72 7.70 14.98
CA HIS A 490 -34.93 8.21 16.33
C HIS A 490 -34.63 9.70 16.41
N LYS A 491 -35.69 10.53 16.19
CA LYS A 491 -35.55 12.00 16.14
C LYS A 491 -35.16 12.58 17.52
N GLY A 492 -34.13 13.44 17.52
CA GLY A 492 -33.59 14.10 18.70
C GLY A 492 -32.69 13.24 19.60
N LEU A 493 -32.27 12.05 19.12
CA LEU A 493 -31.30 11.22 19.82
C LEU A 493 -29.84 11.47 19.35
N LEU A 494 -29.64 12.11 18.21
CA LEU A 494 -28.30 12.50 17.77
C LEU A 494 -27.61 13.38 18.83
N GLY A 495 -26.41 12.94 19.29
CA GLY A 495 -25.66 13.63 20.34
C GLY A 495 -26.19 13.46 21.77
N ASN A 496 -27.23 12.66 22.00
CA ASN A 496 -27.83 12.42 23.33
C ASN A 496 -27.38 11.06 23.90
N ALA A 497 -26.22 11.03 24.56
CA ALA A 497 -25.61 9.82 25.07
C ALA A 497 -26.53 9.03 26.02
N LYS A 498 -27.20 9.73 26.96
CA LYS A 498 -28.08 9.09 27.96
C LYS A 498 -29.26 8.34 27.29
N LYS A 499 -29.92 8.96 26.31
CA LYS A 499 -31.04 8.32 25.59
C LYS A 499 -30.54 7.22 24.66
N THR A 500 -29.38 7.37 24.07
CA THR A 500 -28.74 6.34 23.24
C THR A 500 -28.42 5.09 24.08
N ALA A 501 -27.80 5.27 25.24
CA ALA A 501 -27.49 4.18 26.15
C ALA A 501 -28.80 3.47 26.66
N ALA A 502 -29.84 4.26 27.02
CA ALA A 502 -31.13 3.71 27.42
C ALA A 502 -31.78 2.88 26.30
N LYS A 503 -31.69 3.34 25.02
CA LYS A 503 -32.22 2.57 23.89
C LYS A 503 -31.46 1.27 23.66
N ALA A 504 -30.13 1.28 23.82
CA ALA A 504 -29.33 0.07 23.71
C ALA A 504 -29.71 -0.98 24.77
N VAL A 505 -29.93 -0.54 26.04
CA VAL A 505 -30.39 -1.42 27.13
C VAL A 505 -31.80 -1.94 26.86
N GLU A 506 -32.69 -1.11 26.31
CA GLU A 506 -34.06 -1.52 25.93
C GLU A 506 -34.01 -2.66 24.89
N LEU A 507 -33.18 -2.52 23.85
CA LEU A 507 -33.10 -3.51 22.78
C LEU A 507 -32.62 -4.88 23.26
N VAL A 508 -31.70 -4.91 24.23
CA VAL A 508 -31.16 -6.17 24.75
C VAL A 508 -31.86 -6.66 26.04
N LYS A 509 -32.99 -6.06 26.43
CA LYS A 509 -33.69 -6.44 27.68
C LYS A 509 -34.03 -7.94 27.76
N ASP A 510 -34.48 -8.51 26.63
CA ASP A 510 -34.88 -9.89 26.46
C ASP A 510 -33.74 -10.78 25.87
N GLY A 511 -32.51 -10.26 25.82
CA GLY A 511 -31.34 -10.94 25.26
C GLY A 511 -30.88 -10.33 23.93
N GLY A 512 -29.83 -10.92 23.37
CA GLY A 512 -29.20 -10.51 22.09
C GLY A 512 -28.04 -9.54 22.23
N CYS A 513 -27.32 -9.39 21.15
CA CYS A 513 -26.12 -8.55 21.06
C CYS A 513 -26.43 -7.26 20.26
N CYS A 514 -26.26 -6.11 20.93
CA CYS A 514 -26.44 -4.79 20.30
C CYS A 514 -25.09 -4.12 20.02
N CYS A 515 -24.93 -3.62 18.79
CA CYS A 515 -23.80 -2.73 18.44
C CYS A 515 -24.30 -1.29 18.36
N VAL A 516 -23.62 -0.37 19.06
CA VAL A 516 -23.86 1.07 19.00
C VAL A 516 -22.67 1.71 18.28
N ILE A 517 -22.88 2.19 17.05
CA ILE A 517 -21.83 2.81 16.25
C ILE A 517 -21.97 4.33 16.27
N LEU A 518 -20.94 4.98 16.78
CA LEU A 518 -20.86 6.44 16.92
C LEU A 518 -19.75 7.01 16.06
N ASN A 519 -19.90 8.25 15.63
CA ASN A 519 -19.02 8.87 14.66
C ASN A 519 -17.70 9.35 15.25
N THR A 520 -17.64 9.60 16.57
CA THR A 520 -16.42 10.07 17.24
C THR A 520 -16.10 9.24 18.48
N VAL A 521 -14.81 9.13 18.79
CA VAL A 521 -14.32 8.43 19.99
C VAL A 521 -14.93 9.05 21.27
N LYS A 522 -14.98 10.37 21.34
CA LYS A 522 -15.54 11.07 22.51
C LYS A 522 -17.01 10.72 22.75
N GLN A 523 -17.83 10.67 21.70
CA GLN A 523 -19.23 10.25 21.83
C GLN A 523 -19.34 8.79 22.28
N ALA A 524 -18.49 7.89 21.73
CA ALA A 524 -18.47 6.49 22.12
C ALA A 524 -18.11 6.32 23.61
N GLN A 525 -17.11 7.03 24.09
CA GLN A 525 -16.73 7.05 25.50
C GLN A 525 -17.88 7.53 26.39
N VAL A 526 -18.53 8.65 26.05
CA VAL A 526 -19.65 9.20 26.85
C VAL A 526 -20.85 8.25 26.86
N VAL A 527 -21.20 7.61 25.75
CA VAL A 527 -22.29 6.61 25.73
C VAL A 527 -21.91 5.38 26.55
N TYR A 528 -20.68 4.93 26.52
CA TYR A 528 -20.19 3.81 27.34
C TYR A 528 -20.26 4.13 28.84
N GLU A 529 -19.92 5.35 29.22
CA GLU A 529 -20.01 5.81 30.62
C GLU A 529 -21.47 5.85 31.09
N GLU A 530 -22.45 6.24 30.25
CA GLU A 530 -23.88 6.20 30.59
C GLU A 530 -24.39 4.76 30.83
N LEU A 531 -23.68 3.74 30.33
CA LEU A 531 -23.96 2.33 30.59
C LEU A 531 -23.40 1.84 31.96
N LYS A 532 -22.98 2.71 32.87
CA LYS A 532 -22.34 2.32 34.15
C LYS A 532 -23.18 1.36 35.01
N LYS A 533 -24.51 1.39 34.89
CA LYS A 533 -25.43 0.48 35.57
C LYS A 533 -25.61 -0.88 34.88
N PHE A 534 -25.13 -1.02 33.63
CA PHE A 534 -25.14 -2.28 32.91
C PHE A 534 -23.92 -3.13 33.30
N PRO A 535 -24.02 -4.47 33.41
CA PRO A 535 -22.94 -5.31 33.88
C PRO A 535 -21.64 -5.08 33.08
N SER A 536 -20.51 -5.00 33.76
CA SER A 536 -19.22 -4.71 33.12
C SER A 536 -18.73 -5.84 32.21
N ASN A 537 -19.12 -7.10 32.51
CA ASN A 537 -18.80 -8.26 31.70
C ASN A 537 -19.73 -8.45 30.47
N GLU A 538 -20.81 -7.66 30.38
CA GLU A 538 -21.76 -7.68 29.26
C GLU A 538 -21.66 -6.45 28.37
N LYS A 539 -20.62 -5.65 28.50
CA LYS A 539 -20.37 -4.47 27.65
C LYS A 539 -18.92 -4.32 27.32
N LEU A 540 -18.63 -3.70 26.15
CA LEU A 540 -17.30 -3.42 25.67
C LEU A 540 -17.28 -2.09 24.90
N LEU A 541 -16.18 -1.35 25.00
CA LEU A 541 -15.89 -0.17 24.18
C LEU A 541 -14.79 -0.49 23.17
N PHE A 542 -14.99 -0.11 21.89
CA PHE A 542 -14.04 -0.38 20.84
C PHE A 542 -13.84 0.80 19.89
N HIS A 543 -12.64 1.39 19.89
CA HIS A 543 -12.26 2.49 19.00
C HIS A 543 -10.75 2.55 18.74
N ALA A 544 -10.31 3.46 17.89
CA ALA A 544 -8.91 3.55 17.44
C ALA A 544 -7.92 4.11 18.50
N ARG A 545 -8.40 4.65 19.63
CA ARG A 545 -7.58 5.34 20.65
C ARG A 545 -7.23 4.44 21.85
N PHE A 546 -7.11 3.15 21.61
CA PHE A 546 -6.49 2.21 22.56
C PHE A 546 -5.02 2.02 22.23
N ALA A 547 -4.21 1.66 23.22
CA ALA A 547 -2.84 1.22 23.01
C ALA A 547 -2.78 0.07 22.02
N ALA A 548 -1.68 -0.08 21.30
CA ALA A 548 -1.60 -1.06 20.23
C ALA A 548 -1.85 -2.50 20.71
N SER A 549 -1.35 -2.87 21.91
CA SER A 549 -1.65 -4.16 22.56
C SER A 549 -3.11 -4.31 22.91
N ASP A 550 -3.66 -3.33 23.63
CA ASP A 550 -5.03 -3.40 24.12
C ASP A 550 -6.04 -3.42 22.97
N ARG A 551 -5.77 -2.67 21.91
CA ARG A 551 -6.59 -2.70 20.70
C ARG A 551 -6.57 -4.07 20.01
N LYS A 552 -5.43 -4.75 20.01
CA LYS A 552 -5.32 -6.11 19.48
C LYS A 552 -6.17 -7.08 20.30
N GLU A 553 -6.03 -7.04 21.63
CA GLU A 553 -6.83 -7.87 22.55
C GLU A 553 -8.33 -7.61 22.42
N ILE A 554 -8.74 -6.34 22.31
CA ILE A 554 -10.16 -5.97 22.11
C ILE A 554 -10.64 -6.50 20.75
N THR A 555 -9.84 -6.43 19.69
CA THR A 555 -10.20 -6.93 18.36
C THR A 555 -10.41 -8.45 18.40
N GLU A 556 -9.50 -9.18 19.02
CA GLU A 556 -9.60 -10.64 19.20
C GLU A 556 -10.85 -11.01 20.02
N LYS A 557 -11.12 -10.29 21.09
CA LYS A 557 -12.32 -10.45 21.90
C LYS A 557 -13.60 -10.16 21.11
N VAL A 558 -13.64 -9.11 20.30
CA VAL A 558 -14.80 -8.79 19.45
C VAL A 558 -15.06 -9.88 18.43
N LEU A 559 -14.00 -10.45 17.83
CA LEU A 559 -14.13 -11.57 16.91
C LEU A 559 -14.57 -12.88 17.59
N ASP A 560 -14.08 -13.14 18.80
CA ASP A 560 -14.49 -14.29 19.60
C ASP A 560 -15.97 -14.21 20.05
N LEU A 561 -16.43 -13.00 20.43
CA LEU A 561 -17.82 -12.80 20.88
C LEU A 561 -18.83 -12.72 19.72
N PHE A 562 -18.47 -12.09 18.61
CA PHE A 562 -19.44 -11.71 17.57
C PHE A 562 -19.09 -12.24 16.18
N GLY A 563 -17.96 -12.93 16.01
CA GLY A 563 -17.53 -13.48 14.72
C GLY A 563 -18.31 -14.73 14.31
N LYS A 564 -17.90 -15.28 13.16
CA LYS A 564 -18.37 -16.58 12.65
C LYS A 564 -17.72 -17.76 13.37
N GLY A 565 -16.62 -17.55 14.11
CA GLY A 565 -15.72 -18.60 14.57
C GLY A 565 -14.52 -18.77 13.62
N HIS A 566 -13.64 -19.69 13.93
CA HIS A 566 -12.42 -19.91 13.17
C HIS A 566 -12.03 -21.40 13.13
N TRP A 567 -11.20 -21.76 12.17
CA TRP A 567 -10.63 -23.08 12.12
C TRP A 567 -9.33 -23.11 12.93
N GLY A 568 -9.31 -23.89 14.03
CA GLY A 568 -8.14 -24.14 14.87
C GLY A 568 -7.52 -25.50 14.59
N GLY A 569 -6.22 -25.67 14.97
CA GLY A 569 -5.45 -26.90 14.71
C GLY A 569 -4.74 -26.90 13.35
N GLU A 570 -3.80 -27.83 13.16
CA GLU A 570 -3.05 -28.03 11.93
C GLU A 570 -3.33 -29.40 11.32
N GLY A 571 -3.28 -29.52 9.99
CA GLY A 571 -3.47 -30.79 9.27
C GLY A 571 -4.82 -31.46 9.57
N ASP A 572 -4.79 -32.76 9.87
CA ASP A 572 -5.99 -33.58 10.15
C ASP A 572 -6.67 -33.25 11.50
N GLU A 573 -6.03 -32.46 12.36
CA GLU A 573 -6.58 -31.97 13.62
C GLU A 573 -7.36 -30.65 13.48
N ARG A 574 -7.49 -30.13 12.28
CA ARG A 574 -8.21 -28.89 12.02
C ARG A 574 -9.69 -29.02 12.39
N ARG A 575 -10.13 -28.30 13.42
CA ARG A 575 -11.51 -28.25 13.89
C ARG A 575 -12.08 -26.86 13.89
N PHE A 576 -13.36 -26.75 13.56
CA PHE A 576 -14.08 -25.50 13.66
C PHE A 576 -14.33 -25.14 15.13
N VAL A 577 -13.89 -23.96 15.56
CA VAL A 577 -14.11 -23.39 16.88
C VAL A 577 -15.21 -22.34 16.75
N PRO A 578 -16.41 -22.59 17.30
CA PRO A 578 -17.50 -21.62 17.26
C PRO A 578 -17.14 -20.41 18.13
N PRO A 579 -17.75 -19.22 17.87
CA PRO A 579 -17.56 -18.06 18.71
C PRO A 579 -18.19 -18.23 20.09
N ASN A 580 -17.60 -17.60 21.11
CA ASN A 580 -18.17 -17.55 22.47
C ASN A 580 -19.26 -16.46 22.56
N ARG A 581 -20.29 -16.57 21.72
CA ARG A 581 -21.34 -15.55 21.62
C ARG A 581 -22.14 -15.46 22.92
N PRO A 582 -22.22 -14.26 23.57
CA PRO A 582 -23.01 -14.07 24.77
C PRO A 582 -24.51 -13.99 24.46
N THR A 583 -25.33 -14.37 25.43
CA THR A 583 -26.80 -14.27 25.32
C THR A 583 -27.28 -12.82 25.39
N LYS A 584 -26.47 -11.92 26.00
CA LYS A 584 -26.80 -10.52 26.16
C LYS A 584 -25.52 -9.70 26.17
N TYR A 585 -25.40 -8.68 25.28
CA TYR A 585 -24.21 -7.85 25.24
C TYR A 585 -24.43 -6.50 24.54
N ILE A 586 -23.71 -5.46 24.98
CA ILE A 586 -23.66 -4.16 24.30
C ILE A 586 -22.22 -3.84 23.90
N LEU A 587 -21.95 -3.76 22.59
CA LEU A 587 -20.72 -3.22 22.05
C LEU A 587 -20.95 -1.75 21.68
N VAL A 588 -20.22 -0.83 22.30
CA VAL A 588 -20.14 0.57 21.86
C VAL A 588 -18.89 0.75 21.04
N ALA A 589 -19.01 1.22 19.81
CA ALA A 589 -17.87 1.30 18.91
C ALA A 589 -17.91 2.55 18.04
N THR A 590 -16.80 2.84 17.37
CA THR A 590 -16.73 3.77 16.27
C THR A 590 -16.63 3.00 14.94
N GLN A 591 -16.17 3.65 13.86
CA GLN A 591 -16.04 3.07 12.51
C GLN A 591 -15.15 1.81 12.46
N VAL A 592 -14.43 1.49 13.50
CA VAL A 592 -13.54 0.30 13.56
C VAL A 592 -14.27 -1.04 13.32
N VAL A 593 -15.59 -1.09 13.51
CA VAL A 593 -16.43 -2.27 13.24
C VAL A 593 -17.06 -2.26 11.85
N GLU A 594 -17.01 -1.16 11.12
CA GLU A 594 -17.61 -1.02 9.78
C GLU A 594 -16.83 -1.81 8.73
N GLN A 595 -15.51 -1.70 8.79
CA GLN A 595 -14.61 -2.31 7.83
C GLN A 595 -13.79 -3.39 8.54
N SER A 596 -13.47 -4.46 7.84
CA SER A 596 -12.45 -5.42 8.25
C SER A 596 -12.84 -6.55 9.20
N LEU A 597 -13.92 -6.44 9.95
CA LEU A 597 -14.32 -7.45 10.90
C LEU A 597 -15.53 -8.25 10.41
N ASP A 598 -15.42 -9.57 10.47
CA ASP A 598 -16.55 -10.47 10.17
C ASP A 598 -17.37 -10.72 11.43
N VAL A 599 -18.18 -9.72 11.79
CA VAL A 599 -18.99 -9.71 13.01
C VAL A 599 -20.49 -9.64 12.71
N ASP A 600 -21.28 -10.14 13.64
CA ASP A 600 -22.72 -10.33 13.55
C ASP A 600 -23.43 -9.87 14.83
N PHE A 601 -24.42 -8.99 14.69
CA PHE A 601 -25.22 -8.44 15.80
C PHE A 601 -26.71 -8.68 15.57
N ASP A 602 -27.47 -8.77 16.64
CA ASP A 602 -28.92 -8.89 16.60
C ASP A 602 -29.58 -7.53 16.39
N TYR A 603 -29.02 -6.49 17.03
CA TYR A 603 -29.50 -5.13 16.99
C TYR A 603 -28.36 -4.16 16.65
N MET A 604 -28.68 -3.09 15.97
CA MET A 604 -27.72 -2.02 15.67
C MET A 604 -28.32 -0.64 15.86
N ILE A 605 -27.65 0.18 16.65
CA ILE A 605 -27.89 1.60 16.74
C ILE A 605 -26.74 2.30 15.98
N SER A 606 -27.08 3.11 15.01
CA SER A 606 -26.11 3.90 14.26
C SER A 606 -26.35 5.37 14.44
N GLU A 607 -25.32 6.11 14.80
CA GLU A 607 -25.37 7.54 14.59
C GLU A 607 -25.53 7.84 13.10
N LEU A 608 -26.19 8.97 12.74
CA LEU A 608 -26.37 9.38 11.37
C LEU A 608 -25.01 9.40 10.63
N ALA A 609 -24.97 8.73 9.50
CA ALA A 609 -23.80 8.63 8.62
C ALA A 609 -24.26 8.73 7.16
N PRO A 610 -23.35 8.95 6.21
CA PRO A 610 -23.66 8.85 4.78
C PRO A 610 -24.31 7.51 4.42
N ILE A 611 -25.15 7.50 3.40
CA ILE A 611 -26.01 6.34 3.03
C ILE A 611 -25.20 5.06 2.78
N ASP A 612 -24.06 5.18 2.12
CA ASP A 612 -23.14 4.09 1.83
C ASP A 612 -22.65 3.39 3.11
N LEU A 613 -22.28 4.17 4.14
CA LEU A 613 -21.87 3.65 5.44
C LEU A 613 -23.04 3.04 6.23
N LEU A 614 -24.24 3.65 6.17
CA LEU A 614 -25.43 3.06 6.80
C LEU A 614 -25.77 1.69 6.19
N LEU A 615 -25.66 1.56 4.87
CA LEU A 615 -25.84 0.28 4.16
C LEU A 615 -24.78 -0.75 4.55
N GLN A 616 -23.52 -0.32 4.71
CA GLN A 616 -22.43 -1.21 5.17
C GLN A 616 -22.63 -1.64 6.63
N ARG A 617 -22.99 -0.72 7.53
CA ARG A 617 -23.33 -1.01 8.93
C ARG A 617 -24.47 -2.02 9.00
N SER A 618 -25.51 -1.84 8.19
CA SER A 618 -26.63 -2.78 8.11
C SER A 618 -26.19 -4.20 7.74
N GLY A 619 -25.10 -4.32 6.97
CA GLY A 619 -24.48 -5.60 6.60
C GLY A 619 -23.87 -6.37 7.79
N ARG A 620 -23.84 -5.80 9.00
CA ARG A 620 -23.40 -6.45 10.24
C ARG A 620 -24.58 -6.91 11.12
N ILE A 621 -25.80 -6.60 10.71
CA ILE A 621 -27.01 -7.03 11.43
C ILE A 621 -27.43 -8.40 10.87
N LYS A 622 -27.54 -9.41 11.70
CA LYS A 622 -27.96 -10.79 11.32
C LYS A 622 -27.22 -11.28 10.08
N ARG A 623 -25.88 -11.12 10.14
CA ARG A 623 -24.98 -11.42 9.04
C ARG A 623 -24.77 -12.90 8.81
N HIS A 624 -24.69 -13.66 9.90
CA HIS A 624 -24.55 -15.11 9.90
C HIS A 624 -25.87 -15.73 10.33
N SER A 625 -26.32 -16.75 9.62
CA SER A 625 -27.56 -17.47 10.00
C SER A 625 -27.43 -18.06 11.39
N ARG A 626 -28.38 -17.71 12.27
CA ARG A 626 -28.43 -18.16 13.66
C ARG A 626 -29.85 -18.53 14.06
N ASP A 627 -29.92 -19.40 15.05
CA ASP A 627 -31.17 -19.69 15.76
C ASP A 627 -31.55 -18.55 16.72
N ASN A 628 -32.71 -18.65 17.37
CA ASN A 628 -33.18 -17.67 18.35
C ASN A 628 -32.30 -17.61 19.61
N ASN A 629 -31.45 -18.60 19.87
CA ASN A 629 -30.51 -18.63 20.99
C ASN A 629 -29.13 -18.05 20.60
N GLY A 630 -28.94 -17.65 19.33
CA GLY A 630 -27.69 -17.09 18.82
C GLY A 630 -26.65 -18.10 18.33
N ASN A 631 -26.96 -19.42 18.27
CA ASN A 631 -26.09 -20.43 17.73
C ASN A 631 -26.08 -20.39 16.20
N LEU A 632 -24.95 -20.69 15.58
CA LEU A 632 -24.84 -20.82 14.14
C LEU A 632 -25.69 -21.96 13.62
N VAL A 633 -26.41 -21.74 12.52
CA VAL A 633 -27.24 -22.75 11.86
C VAL A 633 -26.99 -22.77 10.36
N ASP A 634 -27.13 -23.95 9.77
CA ASP A 634 -27.19 -24.10 8.33
C ASP A 634 -28.59 -23.72 7.84
N GLY A 635 -28.69 -22.79 6.90
CA GLY A 635 -29.95 -22.35 6.33
C GLY A 635 -30.35 -20.91 6.70
N ALA A 636 -31.66 -20.66 6.80
CA ALA A 636 -32.19 -19.31 7.04
C ALA A 636 -31.98 -18.83 8.48
N ASP A 637 -31.72 -17.55 8.64
CA ASP A 637 -31.65 -16.91 9.95
C ASP A 637 -33.02 -16.90 10.64
N GLN A 638 -33.07 -17.36 11.88
CA GLN A 638 -34.32 -17.48 12.63
C GLN A 638 -34.69 -16.26 13.47
N ARG A 639 -33.82 -15.26 13.54
CA ARG A 639 -33.97 -14.04 14.36
C ARG A 639 -34.89 -12.99 13.75
N GLY A 640 -35.56 -13.29 12.62
CA GLY A 640 -36.42 -12.36 11.90
C GLY A 640 -35.65 -11.34 11.03
N GLU A 641 -36.36 -10.31 10.53
CA GLU A 641 -35.77 -9.32 9.63
C GLU A 641 -34.83 -8.34 10.37
N PRO A 642 -33.74 -7.85 9.70
CA PRO A 642 -32.80 -6.91 10.31
C PRO A 642 -33.43 -5.51 10.48
N ILE A 643 -33.13 -4.85 11.59
CA ILE A 643 -33.58 -3.49 11.90
C ILE A 643 -32.37 -2.63 12.22
N ILE A 644 -32.22 -1.50 11.49
CA ILE A 644 -31.26 -0.48 11.83
C ILE A 644 -31.93 0.69 12.53
N HIS A 645 -31.44 1.05 13.72
CA HIS A 645 -31.88 2.21 14.49
C HIS A 645 -30.95 3.39 14.23
N ILE A 646 -31.45 4.46 13.57
CA ILE A 646 -30.64 5.60 13.18
C ILE A 646 -30.93 6.77 14.13
N LEU A 647 -29.88 7.28 14.79
CA LEU A 647 -29.95 8.47 15.63
C LEU A 647 -29.96 9.71 14.73
N THR A 648 -31.06 10.45 14.72
CA THR A 648 -31.23 11.63 13.88
C THR A 648 -31.36 12.91 14.69
N PRO A 649 -31.07 14.09 14.11
CA PRO A 649 -31.22 15.36 14.79
C PRO A 649 -32.70 15.66 15.14
N LYS A 650 -32.90 16.59 16.04
CA LYS A 650 -34.26 17.14 16.28
C LYS A 650 -34.67 17.96 15.07
N THR A 651 -35.82 17.66 14.49
CA THR A 651 -36.40 18.41 13.36
C THR A 651 -37.39 19.38 13.92
N GLU A 652 -37.27 20.67 13.60
CA GLU A 652 -38.32 21.66 13.82
C GLU A 652 -39.19 21.76 12.56
N ALA A 653 -40.48 22.02 12.71
CA ALA A 653 -41.38 22.18 11.59
C ALA A 653 -40.87 23.29 10.66
N ASN A 654 -40.77 23.01 9.35
CA ASN A 654 -40.34 23.94 8.30
C ASN A 654 -38.89 24.46 8.40
N LYS A 655 -38.00 23.74 9.09
CA LYS A 655 -36.55 24.05 9.08
C LYS A 655 -35.74 22.83 8.74
N SER A 656 -34.73 23.02 7.90
CA SER A 656 -33.73 22.00 7.64
C SER A 656 -32.99 21.62 8.95
N PRO A 657 -32.77 20.33 9.20
CA PRO A 657 -32.07 19.89 10.41
C PRO A 657 -30.64 20.44 10.43
N LYS A 658 -30.24 21.07 11.53
CA LYS A 658 -28.85 21.52 11.71
C LYS A 658 -28.01 20.39 12.26
N ILE A 659 -26.91 20.11 11.58
CA ILE A 659 -25.89 19.16 12.02
C ILE A 659 -24.69 19.97 12.50
N ASP A 660 -24.25 19.71 13.72
CA ASP A 660 -23.02 20.31 14.26
C ASP A 660 -21.81 19.60 13.63
N THR A 661 -21.29 20.18 12.56
CA THR A 661 -20.16 19.64 11.80
C THR A 661 -18.87 19.50 12.63
N LYS A 662 -18.77 20.21 13.78
CA LYS A 662 -17.65 20.06 14.72
C LYS A 662 -17.73 18.76 15.54
N LYS A 663 -18.88 18.09 15.54
CA LYS A 663 -19.13 16.85 16.27
C LYS A 663 -19.23 15.63 15.35
N THR A 664 -19.00 15.77 14.06
CA THR A 664 -18.98 14.66 13.09
C THR A 664 -17.70 14.65 12.29
N VAL A 665 -17.33 13.48 11.78
CA VAL A 665 -16.19 13.29 10.86
C VAL A 665 -16.63 13.36 9.40
N TYR A 666 -17.93 13.50 9.14
CA TYR A 666 -18.47 13.51 7.79
C TYR A 666 -18.86 14.92 7.35
N GLN A 667 -18.80 15.15 6.05
CA GLN A 667 -19.26 16.40 5.43
C GLN A 667 -20.78 16.55 5.56
N GLU A 668 -21.25 17.79 5.64
CA GLU A 668 -22.65 18.11 5.92
C GLU A 668 -23.59 17.63 4.82
N TYR A 669 -23.26 17.87 3.55
CA TYR A 669 -24.12 17.52 2.42
C TYR A 669 -24.48 16.02 2.37
N PRO A 670 -23.54 15.06 2.40
CA PRO A 670 -23.89 13.63 2.41
C PRO A 670 -24.79 13.23 3.58
N LEU A 671 -24.64 13.84 4.75
CA LEU A 671 -25.50 13.57 5.91
C LEU A 671 -26.91 14.09 5.72
N LEU A 672 -27.08 15.35 5.31
CA LEU A 672 -28.39 15.97 5.08
C LEU A 672 -29.14 15.30 3.93
N ARG A 673 -28.43 14.98 2.84
CA ARG A 673 -29.03 14.28 1.70
C ARG A 673 -29.44 12.85 2.07
N THR A 674 -28.67 12.17 2.92
CA THR A 674 -29.06 10.86 3.46
C THR A 674 -30.34 10.94 4.29
N LEU A 675 -30.49 11.96 5.14
CA LEU A 675 -31.70 12.18 5.90
C LEU A 675 -32.92 12.38 4.98
N GLU A 676 -32.77 13.17 3.94
CA GLU A 676 -33.85 13.45 2.97
C GLU A 676 -34.25 12.19 2.19
N VAL A 677 -33.25 11.39 1.74
CA VAL A 677 -33.49 10.13 1.02
C VAL A 677 -34.16 9.07 1.89
N LEU A 678 -33.89 9.09 3.19
CA LEU A 678 -34.48 8.16 4.15
C LEU A 678 -35.75 8.65 4.81
N ASP A 679 -36.17 9.90 4.57
CA ASP A 679 -37.38 10.44 5.21
C ASP A 679 -38.63 9.64 4.77
N GLY A 680 -39.42 9.22 5.73
CA GLY A 680 -40.57 8.35 5.52
C GLY A 680 -40.28 6.91 5.11
N LYS A 681 -39.01 6.54 4.84
CA LYS A 681 -38.63 5.19 4.39
C LYS A 681 -38.51 4.28 5.61
N LYS A 682 -39.40 3.31 5.73
CA LYS A 682 -39.44 2.33 6.83
C LYS A 682 -38.75 1.01 6.50
N ARG A 683 -38.55 0.74 5.20
CA ARG A 683 -37.95 -0.51 4.73
C ARG A 683 -37.17 -0.30 3.44
N ILE A 684 -36.11 -1.08 3.27
CA ILE A 684 -35.22 -1.09 2.09
C ILE A 684 -35.09 -2.52 1.62
N ASP A 685 -35.36 -2.76 0.34
CA ASP A 685 -35.19 -4.06 -0.31
C ASP A 685 -33.74 -4.21 -0.83
N LEU A 686 -32.94 -5.01 -0.13
CA LEU A 686 -31.55 -5.24 -0.46
C LEU A 686 -31.35 -6.58 -1.20
N PRO A 687 -30.57 -6.61 -2.29
CA PRO A 687 -29.71 -5.54 -2.84
C PRO A 687 -30.41 -4.65 -3.88
N LYS A 688 -31.67 -4.84 -4.17
CA LYS A 688 -32.40 -4.18 -5.27
C LYS A 688 -32.33 -2.63 -5.21
N GLU A 689 -32.50 -2.05 -4.02
CA GLU A 689 -32.48 -0.59 -3.83
C GLU A 689 -31.07 -0.03 -3.59
N PHE A 690 -30.04 -0.86 -3.53
CA PHE A 690 -28.71 -0.42 -3.18
C PHE A 690 -28.20 0.69 -4.11
N ARG A 691 -28.23 0.44 -5.44
CA ARG A 691 -27.78 1.40 -6.45
C ARG A 691 -28.57 2.71 -6.37
N SER A 692 -29.88 2.65 -6.33
CA SER A 692 -30.73 3.85 -6.33
C SER A 692 -30.49 4.74 -5.10
N LEU A 693 -30.24 4.17 -3.93
CA LEU A 693 -29.91 4.93 -2.72
C LEU A 693 -28.54 5.62 -2.84
N ILE A 694 -27.53 4.95 -3.36
CA ILE A 694 -26.20 5.54 -3.59
C ILE A 694 -26.29 6.67 -4.62
N GLU A 695 -26.98 6.45 -5.74
CA GLU A 695 -27.14 7.46 -6.78
C GLU A 695 -27.98 8.66 -6.32
N ALA A 696 -28.94 8.47 -5.42
CA ALA A 696 -29.72 9.55 -4.84
C ALA A 696 -28.88 10.52 -4.00
N VAL A 697 -27.79 10.04 -3.37
CA VAL A 697 -26.89 10.88 -2.55
C VAL A 697 -25.71 11.41 -3.37
N TYR A 698 -25.06 10.56 -4.18
CA TYR A 698 -23.79 10.86 -4.83
C TYR A 698 -23.86 11.04 -6.34
N GLY A 699 -24.95 10.63 -6.99
CA GLY A 699 -25.12 10.65 -8.44
C GLY A 699 -25.31 12.03 -9.04
N LYS A 700 -25.11 12.15 -10.35
CA LYS A 700 -25.34 13.40 -11.10
C LYS A 700 -26.80 13.84 -11.06
N SER A 701 -27.75 12.90 -11.05
CA SER A 701 -29.20 13.17 -10.96
C SER A 701 -29.68 13.63 -9.58
N SER A 702 -28.81 13.57 -8.58
CA SER A 702 -29.14 14.11 -7.24
C SER A 702 -29.46 15.62 -7.25
N SER A 703 -29.10 16.34 -8.34
CA SER A 703 -29.33 17.77 -8.46
C SER A 703 -30.78 18.17 -8.87
N THR A 704 -31.60 17.23 -9.31
CA THR A 704 -32.93 17.56 -9.86
C THR A 704 -34.11 17.59 -8.84
N CYS A 705 -33.88 17.14 -7.60
CA CYS A 705 -34.84 17.08 -6.51
C CYS A 705 -34.19 17.47 -5.16
N ILE A 706 -33.41 18.53 -5.13
CA ILE A 706 -32.79 19.03 -3.91
C ILE A 706 -33.55 20.25 -3.45
N SER A 707 -33.83 20.34 -2.14
CA SER A 707 -34.37 21.57 -1.55
C SER A 707 -33.35 22.71 -1.68
N ASP A 708 -33.84 23.94 -1.84
CA ASP A 708 -32.97 25.13 -1.98
C ASP A 708 -31.98 25.25 -0.80
N ASP A 709 -32.38 24.83 0.38
CA ASP A 709 -31.54 24.81 1.60
C ASP A 709 -30.31 23.87 1.48
N LEU A 710 -30.39 22.79 0.68
CA LEU A 710 -29.31 21.84 0.49
C LEU A 710 -28.36 22.22 -0.64
N GLU A 711 -28.77 23.07 -1.56
CA GLU A 711 -27.95 23.42 -2.73
C GLU A 711 -26.64 24.13 -2.31
N GLY A 712 -26.71 25.03 -1.32
CA GLY A 712 -25.49 25.67 -0.76
C GLY A 712 -24.51 24.66 -0.17
N THR A 713 -25.00 23.68 0.59
CA THR A 713 -24.14 22.63 1.18
C THR A 713 -23.58 21.69 0.11
N ARG A 714 -24.34 21.41 -0.97
CA ARG A 714 -23.91 20.63 -2.11
C ARG A 714 -22.75 21.29 -2.87
N LEU A 715 -22.86 22.59 -3.13
CA LEU A 715 -21.82 23.36 -3.78
C LEU A 715 -20.55 23.43 -2.92
N ALA A 716 -20.70 23.65 -1.62
CA ALA A 716 -19.58 23.64 -0.68
C ALA A 716 -18.89 22.26 -0.66
N TRP A 717 -19.66 21.18 -0.64
CA TRP A 717 -19.11 19.81 -0.72
C TRP A 717 -18.38 19.55 -2.02
N LYS A 718 -18.92 19.97 -3.18
CA LYS A 718 -18.25 19.86 -4.48
C LYS A 718 -16.94 20.65 -4.51
N GLY A 719 -16.94 21.88 -3.99
CA GLY A 719 -15.74 22.70 -3.86
C GLY A 719 -14.67 22.01 -3.02
N PHE A 720 -15.06 21.44 -1.90
CA PHE A 720 -14.15 20.67 -1.04
C PHE A 720 -13.56 19.44 -1.75
N GLN A 721 -14.37 18.68 -2.53
CA GLN A 721 -13.88 17.55 -3.30
C GLN A 721 -12.84 17.97 -4.37
N LEU A 722 -13.11 19.10 -5.04
CA LEU A 722 -12.17 19.65 -6.03
C LEU A 722 -10.86 20.13 -5.39
N ASP A 723 -10.95 20.77 -4.22
CA ASP A 723 -9.77 21.18 -3.46
C ASP A 723 -8.91 19.99 -3.04
N LEU A 724 -9.52 18.91 -2.53
CA LEU A 724 -8.84 17.67 -2.20
C LEU A 724 -8.11 17.06 -3.42
N ALA A 725 -8.78 17.00 -4.57
CA ALA A 725 -8.19 16.49 -5.79
C ALA A 725 -7.04 17.37 -6.30
N ALA A 726 -7.17 18.70 -6.20
CA ALA A 726 -6.12 19.63 -6.57
C ALA A 726 -4.89 19.51 -5.65
N GLN A 727 -5.10 19.31 -4.35
CA GLN A 727 -4.01 19.05 -3.40
C GLN A 727 -3.27 17.75 -3.72
N ALA A 728 -3.97 16.70 -4.14
CA ALA A 728 -3.33 15.47 -4.62
C ALA A 728 -2.44 15.73 -5.83
N GLY A 729 -2.89 16.62 -6.74
CA GLY A 729 -2.17 16.97 -7.98
C GLY A 729 -0.71 17.37 -7.78
N GLN A 730 -0.39 17.96 -6.63
CA GLN A 730 0.99 18.38 -6.29
C GLN A 730 1.96 17.20 -6.07
N PHE A 731 1.43 16.02 -5.80
CA PHE A 731 2.21 14.83 -5.46
C PHE A 731 2.06 13.72 -6.49
N LEU A 732 1.25 13.91 -7.53
CA LEU A 732 1.06 12.87 -8.54
C LEU A 732 2.31 12.70 -9.40
N LEU A 733 2.61 11.45 -9.72
CA LEU A 733 3.54 11.13 -10.80
C LEU A 733 3.00 11.76 -12.10
N CYS A 734 3.86 12.11 -13.06
CA CYS A 734 3.44 12.58 -14.38
C CYS A 734 2.46 11.59 -15.05
N GLU A 735 1.70 12.05 -16.02
CA GLU A 735 0.89 11.15 -16.85
C GLU A 735 1.78 10.29 -17.74
N PRO A 736 1.45 9.01 -17.95
CA PRO A 736 2.17 8.22 -18.93
C PRO A 736 1.90 8.78 -20.34
N MET A 737 2.96 9.11 -21.06
CA MET A 737 2.91 9.58 -22.44
C MET A 737 3.62 8.59 -23.36
N ALA A 738 3.02 8.24 -24.48
CA ALA A 738 3.61 7.28 -25.41
C ALA A 738 4.90 7.83 -26.04
N ASP A 739 4.92 9.13 -26.34
CA ASP A 739 5.95 9.79 -27.12
C ASP A 739 6.99 10.52 -26.29
N GLU A 740 6.79 10.65 -24.98
CA GLU A 740 7.71 11.32 -24.07
C GLU A 740 7.99 10.43 -22.88
N PHE A 741 9.25 10.36 -22.48
CA PHE A 741 9.66 9.85 -21.22
C PHE A 741 10.30 10.97 -20.42
N ASP A 742 9.45 11.73 -19.73
CA ASP A 742 9.90 12.70 -18.74
C ASP A 742 9.33 12.33 -17.37
N PRO A 743 10.02 11.46 -16.63
CA PRO A 743 9.62 11.10 -15.26
C PRO A 743 9.98 12.19 -14.25
N VAL A 744 10.07 13.42 -14.69
CA VAL A 744 10.58 14.55 -13.94
C VAL A 744 9.79 14.88 -12.69
N GLY A 745 10.52 15.44 -11.75
CA GLY A 745 10.05 16.12 -10.57
C GLY A 745 10.34 15.39 -9.26
N ALA A 746 11.14 14.33 -9.31
CA ALA A 746 11.54 13.59 -8.10
C ALA A 746 12.59 14.32 -7.25
N ASP A 747 12.91 15.57 -7.57
CA ASP A 747 14.09 16.19 -7.00
C ASP A 747 14.04 16.43 -5.50
N GLU A 748 12.88 16.37 -4.83
CA GLU A 748 12.84 16.67 -3.40
C GLU A 748 11.68 16.06 -2.59
N VAL A 749 10.89 15.15 -3.15
CA VAL A 749 9.79 14.54 -2.39
C VAL A 749 10.25 13.21 -1.79
N GLY A 750 10.63 13.23 -0.51
CA GLY A 750 10.89 12.00 0.25
C GLY A 750 9.63 11.17 0.46
N ASP A 751 9.75 9.85 0.46
CA ASP A 751 8.70 8.98 1.02
C ASP A 751 8.78 9.05 2.56
N ASP A 752 7.80 8.44 3.27
CA ASP A 752 7.72 8.42 4.73
C ASP A 752 8.99 7.92 5.46
N SER A 753 10.01 7.49 4.73
CA SER A 753 11.25 6.92 5.26
C SER A 753 12.47 7.83 5.09
N ASP A 754 12.34 8.99 4.41
CA ASP A 754 13.46 9.85 4.12
C ASP A 754 13.72 10.88 5.23
N ASP A 755 15.01 11.06 5.59
CA ASP A 755 15.46 11.88 6.72
C ASP A 755 15.50 13.38 6.40
N GLY A 756 15.10 13.78 5.19
CA GLY A 756 15.18 15.14 4.72
C GLY A 756 14.10 16.10 5.29
N ASN A 757 14.45 17.37 5.41
CA ASN A 757 13.51 18.45 5.72
C ASN A 757 12.58 18.82 4.54
N GLY A 758 12.45 17.93 3.54
CA GLY A 758 11.66 18.13 2.34
C GLY A 758 10.16 17.88 2.51
N TRP A 759 9.40 18.22 1.48
CA TRP A 759 7.98 17.90 1.38
C TRP A 759 7.80 16.39 1.35
N ARG A 760 6.95 15.86 2.25
CA ARG A 760 6.62 14.43 2.26
C ARG A 760 5.38 14.18 1.43
N ALA A 761 5.46 13.24 0.50
CA ALA A 761 4.29 12.74 -0.19
C ALA A 761 3.38 11.98 0.77
N ARG A 762 2.13 12.41 0.89
CA ARG A 762 1.12 11.81 1.76
C ARG A 762 0.08 11.09 0.93
N THR A 763 -0.20 9.86 1.27
CA THR A 763 -1.27 9.07 0.64
C THR A 763 -2.65 9.44 1.16
N ARG A 764 -2.72 10.12 2.30
CA ARG A 764 -3.95 10.57 2.95
C ARG A 764 -3.79 11.99 3.45
N LEU A 765 -4.77 12.85 3.19
CA LEU A 765 -4.83 14.18 3.80
C LEU A 765 -5.37 14.08 5.22
N GLY A 766 -4.81 14.91 6.06
CA GLY A 766 -5.16 15.02 7.46
C GLY A 766 -3.92 15.33 8.30
N LEU A 767 -4.14 15.84 9.49
CA LEU A 767 -3.06 15.94 10.46
C LEU A 767 -2.70 14.52 10.89
N GLU A 768 -1.46 14.10 10.66
CA GLU A 768 -0.98 12.78 11.09
C GLU A 768 -1.16 12.61 12.58
N ASP A 769 -1.74 11.47 12.97
CA ASP A 769 -1.75 11.09 14.38
C ASP A 769 -0.31 10.98 14.88
N VAL A 770 -0.04 11.63 15.99
CA VAL A 770 1.25 11.52 16.66
C VAL A 770 1.30 10.21 17.44
N LEU A 771 2.31 9.41 17.20
CA LEU A 771 2.53 8.20 17.97
C LEU A 771 3.17 8.59 19.31
N VAL A 772 2.47 8.34 20.42
CA VAL A 772 2.95 8.59 21.76
C VAL A 772 3.23 7.27 22.46
N ILE A 773 4.38 7.17 23.08
CA ILE A 773 4.83 6.00 23.83
C ILE A 773 4.91 6.40 25.31
N PRO A 774 4.02 5.86 26.16
CA PRO A 774 4.13 6.07 27.59
C PRO A 774 5.34 5.32 28.17
N VAL A 775 6.22 6.04 28.84
CA VAL A 775 7.44 5.51 29.48
C VAL A 775 7.50 5.90 30.95
N GLU A 776 8.10 5.06 31.77
CA GLU A 776 8.40 5.45 33.13
C GLU A 776 9.52 6.50 33.13
N PRO A 777 9.54 7.44 34.09
CA PRO A 777 10.60 8.45 34.16
C PRO A 777 12.02 7.89 34.26
N ASP A 778 12.19 6.72 34.86
CA ASP A 778 13.46 5.99 35.02
C ASP A 778 13.87 5.21 33.76
N GLU A 779 12.92 4.83 32.85
CA GLU A 779 13.22 4.25 31.53
C GLU A 779 13.83 5.30 30.59
N LEU A 780 13.50 6.57 30.74
CA LEU A 780 13.86 7.64 29.82
C LEU A 780 15.38 7.79 29.61
N PRO A 781 16.25 7.78 30.63
CA PRO A 781 17.70 7.86 30.44
C PRO A 781 18.26 6.71 29.60
N THR A 782 17.79 5.49 29.82
CA THR A 782 18.23 4.30 29.08
C THR A 782 17.80 4.36 27.61
N LEU A 783 16.58 4.83 27.35
CA LEU A 783 16.04 5.00 26.00
C LEU A 783 16.68 6.16 25.22
N THR A 784 17.37 7.08 25.91
CA THR A 784 18.04 8.24 25.31
C THR A 784 19.55 8.06 25.12
N ALA A 785 20.17 7.07 25.76
CA ALA A 785 21.62 6.94 25.86
C ALA A 785 22.26 5.87 24.96
N GLY A 786 21.49 5.05 24.24
CA GLY A 786 22.06 3.95 23.45
C GLY A 786 21.12 3.34 22.42
N ASP A 787 21.62 2.37 21.66
CA ASP A 787 20.84 1.60 20.73
C ASP A 787 19.79 0.75 21.46
N VAL A 788 18.57 0.78 20.97
CA VAL A 788 17.44 0.00 21.47
C VAL A 788 17.32 -1.26 20.64
N ASP A 789 17.38 -2.43 21.26
CA ASP A 789 17.23 -3.69 20.54
C ASP A 789 15.82 -3.89 19.95
N GLY A 790 15.70 -4.84 19.04
CA GLY A 790 14.44 -5.09 18.32
C GLY A 790 13.28 -5.48 19.24
N ASP A 791 13.54 -6.18 20.34
CA ASP A 791 12.52 -6.63 21.28
C ASP A 791 12.02 -5.47 22.13
N LYS A 792 12.92 -4.57 22.56
CA LYS A 792 12.53 -3.33 23.23
C LYS A 792 11.72 -2.41 22.31
N VAL A 793 12.09 -2.30 21.04
CA VAL A 793 11.29 -1.57 20.03
C VAL A 793 9.87 -2.15 19.91
N LYS A 794 9.74 -3.49 19.88
CA LYS A 794 8.43 -4.16 19.88
C LYS A 794 7.62 -3.86 21.14
N GLU A 795 8.26 -3.90 22.29
CA GLU A 795 7.63 -3.58 23.58
C GLU A 795 7.13 -2.13 23.63
N LEU A 796 7.96 -1.17 23.26
CA LEU A 796 7.60 0.25 23.20
C LEU A 796 6.43 0.49 22.24
N TYR A 797 6.44 -0.15 21.09
CA TYR A 797 5.35 -0.03 20.14
C TYR A 797 4.02 -0.61 20.68
N LYS A 798 4.05 -1.73 21.38
CA LYS A 798 2.85 -2.33 22.00
C LYS A 798 2.17 -1.37 22.98
N ARG A 799 2.94 -0.54 23.69
CA ARG A 799 2.43 0.48 24.63
C ARG A 799 1.92 1.74 23.91
N SER A 800 2.25 1.95 22.64
CA SER A 800 2.00 3.19 21.93
C SER A 800 0.52 3.47 21.69
N VAL A 801 0.15 4.75 21.75
CA VAL A 801 -1.20 5.26 21.44
C VAL A 801 -1.08 6.34 20.39
N LYS A 802 -1.99 6.34 19.41
CA LYS A 802 -2.09 7.43 18.43
C LYS A 802 -2.95 8.56 18.98
N ILE A 803 -2.39 9.77 19.00
CA ILE A 803 -3.07 11.00 19.44
C ILE A 803 -3.29 11.88 18.22
N PRO A 804 -4.51 12.39 17.97
CA PRO A 804 -4.73 13.33 16.88
C PRO A 804 -3.93 14.61 17.16
N PRO A 805 -3.24 15.16 16.16
CA PRO A 805 -2.62 16.47 16.33
C PRO A 805 -3.74 17.51 16.41
N HIS A 806 -3.78 18.23 17.51
CA HIS A 806 -4.68 19.36 17.70
C HIS A 806 -3.86 20.61 17.98
N PRO A 807 -4.13 21.78 17.35
CA PRO A 807 -3.35 23.02 17.59
C PRO A 807 -3.29 23.46 19.04
N GLY A 808 -4.17 22.93 19.91
CA GLY A 808 -4.15 23.14 21.33
C GLY A 808 -3.57 22.01 22.19
N TYR A 809 -3.09 20.90 21.59
CA TYR A 809 -2.80 19.65 22.30
C TYR A 809 -1.46 19.00 21.92
N TRP A 810 -0.48 19.80 21.50
CA TRP A 810 0.85 19.26 21.40
C TRP A 810 1.39 19.04 22.81
N PRO A 811 1.80 17.83 23.21
CA PRO A 811 2.74 17.74 24.33
C PRO A 811 3.89 18.69 23.99
N PRO A 812 4.38 19.50 24.93
CA PRO A 812 5.46 20.40 24.63
C PRO A 812 6.52 19.61 23.87
N ARG A 813 6.92 20.11 22.70
CA ARG A 813 8.12 19.63 22.04
C ARG A 813 9.16 19.70 23.14
N THR A 814 9.53 18.58 23.69
CA THR A 814 10.76 18.51 24.42
C THR A 814 11.79 18.80 23.36
N ASP A 815 12.20 20.06 23.26
CA ASP A 815 13.38 20.51 22.51
C ASP A 815 14.65 19.85 23.05
N ASP A 816 14.47 18.84 23.86
CA ASP A 816 15.52 18.02 24.41
C ASP A 816 16.10 17.17 23.27
N LYS A 817 17.17 17.73 22.67
CA LYS A 817 18.00 17.09 21.65
C LYS A 817 18.43 15.65 22.02
N LYS A 818 18.24 15.25 23.28
CA LYS A 818 18.58 13.93 23.81
C LYS A 818 17.54 12.84 23.51
N VAL A 819 16.27 13.16 23.30
CA VAL A 819 15.22 12.17 23.04
C VAL A 819 15.16 11.78 21.57
N LYS A 820 15.51 12.69 20.67
CA LYS A 820 15.43 12.54 19.21
C LYS A 820 16.34 11.46 18.58
N PRO A 821 17.61 11.28 19.02
CA PRO A 821 18.55 10.38 18.33
C PRO A 821 18.17 8.89 18.41
N VAL A 822 17.67 8.42 19.54
CA VAL A 822 17.36 6.99 19.77
C VAL A 822 16.17 6.53 18.95
N LEU A 823 15.14 7.35 18.82
CA LEU A 823 13.96 7.05 18.02
C LEU A 823 14.25 7.16 16.53
N MET A 824 15.23 7.97 16.14
CA MET A 824 15.67 8.10 14.75
C MET A 824 16.46 6.89 14.26
N SER A 825 17.28 6.25 15.12
CA SER A 825 18.08 5.09 14.73
C SER A 825 17.23 3.85 14.43
N THR A 826 16.06 3.72 15.04
CA THR A 826 15.20 2.52 14.88
C THR A 826 14.31 2.55 13.65
N GLY A 827 14.16 3.68 12.95
CA GLY A 827 13.31 3.84 11.76
C GLY A 827 11.80 3.51 11.95
N ARG A 828 11.48 2.70 12.97
CA ARG A 828 10.13 2.16 13.26
C ARG A 828 9.34 2.99 14.27
N LEU A 829 10.06 3.65 15.19
CA LEU A 829 9.49 4.57 16.18
C LEU A 829 9.83 6.02 15.84
N ARG A 830 10.32 6.26 14.63
CA ARG A 830 10.70 7.59 14.17
C ARG A 830 9.53 8.56 14.27
N GLY A 831 9.78 9.74 14.86
CA GLY A 831 8.73 10.73 15.08
C GLY A 831 7.75 10.39 16.21
N ALA A 832 7.91 9.26 16.90
CA ALA A 832 7.16 8.96 18.10
C ALA A 832 7.64 9.83 19.28
N TRP A 833 6.73 10.11 20.21
CA TRP A 833 6.99 10.91 21.38
C TRP A 833 7.10 10.01 22.61
N LEU A 834 8.21 10.06 23.32
CA LEU A 834 8.34 9.42 24.64
C LEU A 834 7.69 10.32 25.69
N LEU A 835 6.61 9.84 26.28
CA LEU A 835 5.84 10.60 27.25
C LEU A 835 6.09 10.03 28.66
N PRO A 836 6.84 10.74 29.52
CA PRO A 836 7.05 10.30 30.89
C PRO A 836 5.75 10.38 31.68
N VAL A 837 5.20 9.23 32.04
CA VAL A 837 3.85 9.10 32.62
C VAL A 837 3.89 8.64 34.07
N LYS A 838 2.82 8.94 34.82
CA LYS A 838 2.51 8.30 36.09
C LYS A 838 1.52 7.17 35.83
N ARG A 839 1.83 5.95 36.28
CA ARG A 839 0.94 4.79 36.14
C ARG A 839 0.04 4.61 37.35
N ASP A 840 -1.12 4.05 37.09
CA ASP A 840 -2.05 3.52 38.11
C ASP A 840 -2.50 2.12 37.69
N ASP A 841 -3.37 1.47 38.50
CA ASP A 841 -3.81 0.09 38.28
C ASP A 841 -4.55 -0.12 36.94
N ASN A 842 -5.21 0.94 36.41
CA ASN A 842 -6.02 0.89 35.21
C ASN A 842 -5.40 1.60 34.01
N GLY A 843 -4.25 2.26 34.16
CA GLY A 843 -3.70 3.00 33.04
C GLY A 843 -2.53 3.92 33.38
N TRP A 844 -2.56 5.11 32.82
CA TRP A 844 -1.51 6.12 33.04
C TRP A 844 -2.04 7.54 32.82
N SER A 845 -1.34 8.50 33.40
CA SER A 845 -1.62 9.91 33.19
C SER A 845 -0.35 10.73 32.98
N TRP A 846 -0.46 11.78 32.21
CA TRP A 846 0.56 12.80 32.00
C TRP A 846 -0.04 14.18 32.12
N SER A 847 0.70 15.11 32.70
CA SER A 847 0.31 16.52 32.85
C SER A 847 1.41 17.45 32.37
N GLY A 848 1.07 18.43 31.57
CA GLY A 848 1.96 19.47 31.07
C GLY A 848 1.32 20.84 31.20
N VAL A 849 2.14 21.89 31.09
CA VAL A 849 1.69 23.30 31.14
C VAL A 849 1.77 23.87 29.73
N LYS A 850 0.69 24.48 29.26
CA LYS A 850 0.64 25.25 28.03
C LYS A 850 0.68 26.73 28.34
N ASP A 851 1.63 27.48 27.75
CA ASP A 851 1.70 28.93 27.77
C ASP A 851 1.57 29.54 29.20
N ASP A 852 2.35 29.07 30.14
CA ASP A 852 2.48 29.54 31.55
C ASP A 852 1.17 29.69 32.37
N LYS A 853 0.00 29.37 31.82
CA LYS A 853 -1.29 29.61 32.49
C LYS A 853 -2.32 28.45 32.43
N LYS A 854 -2.13 27.41 31.63
CA LYS A 854 -3.12 26.34 31.50
C LYS A 854 -2.50 24.96 31.63
N SER A 855 -2.93 24.17 32.60
CA SER A 855 -2.52 22.79 32.78
C SER A 855 -3.31 21.89 31.82
N TYR A 856 -2.61 20.98 31.21
CA TYR A 856 -3.12 20.04 30.22
C TYR A 856 -2.90 18.60 30.69
N VAL A 857 -3.91 17.75 30.67
CA VAL A 857 -3.83 16.38 31.15
C VAL A 857 -4.21 15.40 30.03
N ILE A 858 -3.35 14.43 29.79
CA ILE A 858 -3.65 13.25 28.99
C ILE A 858 -3.79 12.07 29.95
N LYS A 859 -4.89 11.35 29.86
CA LYS A 859 -5.15 10.16 30.64
C LYS A 859 -5.44 8.98 29.71
N TYR A 860 -4.90 7.85 30.01
CA TYR A 860 -5.21 6.58 29.40
C TYR A 860 -5.80 5.63 30.40
N ASP A 861 -6.87 4.97 30.04
CA ASP A 861 -7.53 3.95 30.84
C ASP A 861 -7.76 2.72 29.95
N ARG A 862 -7.42 1.53 30.44
CA ARG A 862 -7.52 0.29 29.65
C ARG A 862 -8.94 -0.07 29.20
N THR A 863 -9.96 0.44 29.90
CA THR A 863 -11.37 0.19 29.61
C THR A 863 -11.94 1.21 28.63
N ILE A 864 -11.48 2.46 28.72
CA ILE A 864 -12.06 3.59 27.98
C ILE A 864 -11.10 4.07 26.88
N GLY A 865 -9.83 3.70 26.94
CA GLY A 865 -8.80 4.18 26.04
C GLY A 865 -8.30 5.56 26.40
N LEU A 866 -7.79 6.29 25.43
CA LEU A 866 -7.24 7.63 25.61
C LEU A 866 -8.34 8.65 25.90
N ILE A 867 -8.18 9.38 27.00
CA ILE A 867 -9.06 10.47 27.43
C ILE A 867 -8.29 11.78 27.32
N HIS A 868 -8.80 12.71 26.53
CA HIS A 868 -8.28 14.08 26.51
C HIS A 868 -8.96 14.88 27.60
N GLY A 869 -8.18 15.31 28.62
CA GLY A 869 -8.67 16.22 29.63
C GLY A 869 -8.76 17.64 29.06
N GLY A 870 -9.87 18.28 29.29
CA GLY A 870 -10.01 19.72 29.06
C GLY A 870 -9.14 20.53 30.01
N GLU A 871 -8.95 21.80 29.67
CA GLU A 871 -8.30 22.80 30.54
C GLU A 871 -8.88 22.77 31.96
N LYS A 872 -8.02 22.68 32.96
CA LYS A 872 -8.34 23.07 34.33
C LYS A 872 -7.95 24.53 34.54
#